data_cb676f6875045be5f9b1d733e9bad527
#
_entry.id   cb676f6875045be5f9b1d733e9bad527
#
_cell.length_a   1.000
_cell.length_b   1.000
_cell.length_c   1.000
_cell.angle_alpha   90.00
_cell.angle_beta   90.00
_cell.angle_gamma   90.00
#
_symmetry.space_group_name_H-M   'P 1'
#
loop_
_entity.id
_entity.type
_entity.pdbx_description
1 polymer ?
#
loop_
_entity_poly.entity_id
_entity_poly.type
_entity_poly.pdbx_seq_one_letter_code
_entity_poly.pdbx_strand_id
1 'polypeptide(L)'
;MFFNIDIIIVAGFLTLNLICGLLSGYGIRNIREYAIGNKNFSTATIVAAIAATWIGGSNFSITVAETHKQGIFFLICSLAEAVSFWLIAYFYAPRMAEFLGKLSIAEAMNDIYKNRYIRGIIAIFSTVPAIGRIAMQFLVLHSLLSLWLGMPGVYATTLSSLIIIIYSTFGGIKSVTFTDIIQFFTFGVVTPMVAFLIWKSFYSNEPVITAIITDPILNYSLVSDSQKEVINDTLYLCLFLMIPLLDPAIFQRISMAKSTSQVSKSFIIAIFFILLCDALVHTVIGVLFRADPNIIDINADNVIQYILDHYLTYGLKGAFVVGIMAMVMSTADSYINSSSVLLSYDFIRSTGINLTEKKELFLARIFSLFVGVIALGVSLFAENLLELLLSVYSFYMPVVTVPFTLAIFGFRSSARAVLIGMVAGFVTVLYFLMFSSEYNIIPGIPGTLVSLAFFIGSHYIFGEKGGWVGIKDVRPLERIRLERKRKVTNFLHSLKTFNFTSFCKNNTPKEERIMVYFGLFCIIMVFSSAYSLPKSLHQKYESILYFIYYSVLVLSTIFITYTFWLKKFKNEIFISTLWNIAVFYNLAFCASLLAIIGQFSQVQLAILITSLVTISILMYWQVALLMIIGGVILSILYYKIYIDINLVGDYMNNLQFIITYSLLLVSTILIAFLKPKQQYQELTEDNNAFLSNKVDDQKKELTKLYEIKNELLRNLEHETRTPIVGITSLGQVLSDNYDKFNEEQRRKAIKDIADSSERLTSLVNNLIDLSKFNNASYELNKKEINLSELVHERLELCKKLYMQGKDKENLWFNLQIEDKLIALCDEYYISRTIDNIIVNAIQYSSQGTITIELKSEKNNAIVFSVKDEGIGIPKEELLEIFDPFTVGSNTKTPAGGRGIGLALAKKVISEHNGKIWAKQNQGKGVTVAFSLPI
;
A
#
# COMPACT_ATOMS: atom_id res chain seq x y z
N MET A 1 -12.63 35.56 -37.55
CA MET A 1 -12.96 34.58 -36.47
C MET A 1 -11.80 33.70 -35.99
N PHE A 2 -10.76 33.50 -36.81
CA PHE A 2 -9.67 32.56 -36.51
C PHE A 2 -8.59 33.02 -35.52
N PHE A 3 -8.57 34.26 -35.06
CA PHE A 3 -7.55 34.80 -34.16
C PHE A 3 -8.07 35.13 -32.75
N ASN A 4 -9.17 34.48 -32.30
CA ASN A 4 -9.61 34.67 -30.94
C ASN A 4 -8.75 33.79 -30.02
N ILE A 5 -7.99 34.39 -29.08
CA ILE A 5 -7.08 33.73 -28.18
C ILE A 5 -7.81 32.66 -27.32
N ASP A 6 -9.05 32.92 -26.95
CA ASP A 6 -9.87 31.98 -26.20
C ASP A 6 -10.08 30.67 -26.97
N ILE A 7 -10.35 30.78 -28.30
CA ILE A 7 -10.54 29.62 -29.19
C ILE A 7 -9.23 28.83 -29.30
N ILE A 8 -8.09 29.54 -29.46
CA ILE A 8 -6.77 28.92 -29.56
C ILE A 8 -6.44 28.13 -28.28
N ILE A 9 -6.69 28.70 -27.11
CA ILE A 9 -6.47 28.02 -25.81
C ILE A 9 -7.31 26.73 -25.71
N VAL A 10 -8.59 26.80 -26.01
CA VAL A 10 -9.50 25.64 -25.95
C VAL A 10 -9.14 24.57 -27.00
N ALA A 11 -8.89 24.97 -28.25
CA ALA A 11 -8.47 24.04 -29.31
C ALA A 11 -7.12 23.37 -28.98
N GLY A 12 -6.18 24.13 -28.43
CA GLY A 12 -4.89 23.61 -27.96
C GLY A 12 -5.04 22.57 -26.85
N PHE A 13 -5.88 22.86 -25.87
CA PHE A 13 -6.17 21.92 -24.78
C PHE A 13 -6.85 20.63 -25.28
N LEU A 14 -7.85 20.74 -26.13
CA LEU A 14 -8.53 19.58 -26.71
C LEU A 14 -7.57 18.72 -27.53
N THR A 15 -6.75 19.37 -28.38
CA THR A 15 -5.75 18.69 -29.20
C THR A 15 -4.72 17.97 -28.32
N LEU A 16 -4.24 18.63 -27.27
CA LEU A 16 -3.30 18.03 -26.30
C LEU A 16 -3.91 16.78 -25.65
N ASN A 17 -5.14 16.87 -25.12
CA ASN A 17 -5.81 15.73 -24.48
C ASN A 17 -6.05 14.58 -25.48
N LEU A 18 -6.47 14.88 -26.70
CA LEU A 18 -6.69 13.87 -27.73
C LEU A 18 -5.37 13.15 -28.09
N ILE A 19 -4.29 13.88 -28.33
CA ILE A 19 -2.98 13.31 -28.65
C ILE A 19 -2.47 12.48 -27.46
N CYS A 20 -2.46 13.04 -26.26
CA CYS A 20 -2.01 12.35 -25.05
C CYS A 20 -2.84 11.10 -24.76
N GLY A 21 -4.15 11.20 -24.91
CA GLY A 21 -5.08 10.07 -24.74
C GLY A 21 -4.82 8.94 -25.72
N LEU A 22 -4.68 9.24 -27.01
CA LEU A 22 -4.42 8.22 -28.03
C LEU A 22 -3.03 7.59 -27.88
N LEU A 23 -2.00 8.39 -27.62
CA LEU A 23 -0.63 7.89 -27.44
C LEU A 23 -0.51 7.00 -26.21
N SER A 24 -1.12 7.37 -25.09
CA SER A 24 -1.09 6.60 -23.84
C SER A 24 -1.88 5.28 -23.94
N GLY A 25 -2.90 5.23 -24.78
CA GLY A 25 -3.71 4.04 -25.07
C GLY A 25 -3.10 3.09 -26.10
N TYR A 26 -2.02 3.50 -26.75
CA TYR A 26 -1.40 2.67 -27.78
C TYR A 26 -0.82 1.36 -27.20
N GLY A 27 -1.11 0.23 -27.86
CA GLY A 27 -0.57 -1.08 -27.49
C GLY A 27 -1.40 -1.88 -26.49
N ILE A 28 -2.61 -1.43 -26.10
CA ILE A 28 -3.52 -2.21 -25.25
C ILE A 28 -3.99 -3.45 -26.01
N ARG A 29 -3.76 -4.66 -25.44
CA ARG A 29 -3.98 -5.95 -26.11
C ARG A 29 -5.12 -6.78 -25.52
N ASN A 30 -5.50 -6.53 -24.27
CA ASN A 30 -6.54 -7.32 -23.58
C ASN A 30 -7.40 -6.45 -22.68
N ILE A 31 -8.55 -7.02 -22.27
CA ILE A 31 -9.55 -6.33 -21.44
C ILE A 31 -8.99 -5.95 -20.05
N ARG A 32 -8.05 -6.71 -19.50
CA ARG A 32 -7.44 -6.43 -18.20
C ARG A 32 -6.54 -5.18 -18.27
N GLU A 33 -5.74 -5.03 -19.31
CA GLU A 33 -4.96 -3.80 -19.53
C GLU A 33 -5.86 -2.60 -19.77
N TYR A 34 -6.97 -2.81 -20.49
CA TYR A 34 -7.96 -1.78 -20.75
C TYR A 34 -8.66 -1.31 -19.48
N ALA A 35 -9.01 -2.24 -18.56
CA ALA A 35 -9.77 -1.96 -17.34
C ALA A 35 -8.92 -1.48 -16.15
N ILE A 36 -7.72 -2.07 -15.89
CA ILE A 36 -6.94 -1.83 -14.67
C ILE A 36 -5.44 -1.56 -14.91
N GLY A 37 -4.98 -1.54 -16.17
CA GLY A 37 -3.64 -1.08 -16.56
C GLY A 37 -2.47 -1.81 -15.91
N ASN A 38 -2.55 -3.13 -15.67
CA ASN A 38 -1.49 -3.98 -15.09
C ASN A 38 -1.00 -3.55 -13.68
N LYS A 39 -1.74 -2.72 -12.95
CA LYS A 39 -1.43 -2.27 -11.57
C LYS A 39 -0.07 -1.57 -11.40
N ASN A 40 0.43 -0.87 -12.40
CA ASN A 40 1.73 -0.20 -12.35
C ASN A 40 1.64 1.29 -11.99
N PHE A 41 0.55 1.71 -11.37
CA PHE A 41 0.32 3.11 -11.04
C PHE A 41 0.95 3.50 -9.69
N SER A 42 1.50 4.73 -9.65
CA SER A 42 1.99 5.32 -8.41
C SER A 42 0.82 5.78 -7.52
N THR A 43 1.08 5.97 -6.22
CA THR A 43 0.06 6.52 -5.31
C THR A 43 -0.39 7.91 -5.75
N ALA A 44 0.53 8.77 -6.20
CA ALA A 44 0.20 10.11 -6.70
C ALA A 44 -0.71 10.07 -7.94
N THR A 45 -0.44 9.14 -8.85
CA THR A 45 -1.27 8.91 -10.04
C THR A 45 -2.70 8.49 -9.67
N ILE A 46 -2.85 7.56 -8.70
CA ILE A 46 -4.16 7.12 -8.23
C ILE A 46 -4.90 8.26 -7.51
N VAL A 47 -4.20 9.08 -6.71
CA VAL A 47 -4.76 10.28 -6.06
C VAL A 47 -5.31 11.26 -7.09
N ALA A 48 -4.51 11.61 -8.09
CA ALA A 48 -4.94 12.51 -9.16
C ALA A 48 -6.16 11.96 -9.90
N ALA A 49 -6.15 10.66 -10.23
CA ALA A 49 -7.28 10.02 -10.92
C ALA A 49 -8.55 9.95 -10.05
N ILE A 50 -8.45 9.70 -8.72
CA ILE A 50 -9.60 9.75 -7.81
C ILE A 50 -10.16 11.17 -7.75
N ALA A 51 -9.31 12.17 -7.50
CA ALA A 51 -9.73 13.55 -7.37
C ALA A 51 -10.32 14.07 -8.70
N ALA A 52 -9.68 13.79 -9.83
CA ALA A 52 -10.15 14.19 -11.15
C ALA A 52 -11.49 13.52 -11.53
N THR A 53 -11.68 12.25 -11.18
CA THR A 53 -12.95 11.54 -11.43
C THR A 53 -14.10 12.10 -10.58
N TRP A 54 -13.81 12.54 -9.35
CA TRP A 54 -14.83 13.04 -8.42
C TRP A 54 -15.19 14.49 -8.64
N ILE A 55 -14.20 15.37 -8.81
CA ILE A 55 -14.37 16.80 -9.03
C ILE A 55 -14.81 17.05 -10.48
N GLY A 56 -16.11 16.88 -10.74
CA GLY A 56 -16.68 17.05 -12.07
C GLY A 56 -17.29 18.43 -12.28
N GLY A 57 -17.51 18.80 -13.55
CA GLY A 57 -18.17 20.07 -13.90
C GLY A 57 -19.60 20.18 -13.35
N SER A 58 -20.32 19.06 -13.24
CA SER A 58 -21.64 19.03 -12.60
C SER A 58 -21.57 19.32 -11.10
N ASN A 59 -20.55 18.77 -10.39
CA ASN A 59 -20.36 19.05 -8.97
C ASN A 59 -20.07 20.54 -8.75
N PHE A 60 -19.21 21.13 -9.59
CA PHE A 60 -18.94 22.57 -9.58
C PHE A 60 -20.24 23.38 -9.65
N SER A 61 -21.07 23.15 -10.69
CA SER A 61 -22.30 23.88 -10.93
C SER A 61 -23.32 23.68 -9.79
N ILE A 62 -23.50 22.44 -9.33
CA ILE A 62 -24.42 22.11 -8.21
C ILE A 62 -23.95 22.80 -6.93
N THR A 63 -22.68 22.66 -6.56
CA THR A 63 -22.18 23.23 -5.29
C THR A 63 -22.32 24.75 -5.26
N VAL A 64 -21.99 25.43 -6.37
CA VAL A 64 -22.14 26.90 -6.45
C VAL A 64 -23.60 27.34 -6.33
N ALA A 65 -24.50 26.69 -7.11
CA ALA A 65 -25.91 27.04 -7.11
C ALA A 65 -26.60 26.74 -5.77
N GLU A 66 -26.36 25.56 -5.22
CA GLU A 66 -26.96 25.17 -3.95
C GLU A 66 -26.40 25.97 -2.78
N THR A 67 -25.12 26.36 -2.82
CA THR A 67 -24.57 27.30 -1.83
C THR A 67 -25.22 28.68 -1.95
N HIS A 68 -25.52 29.15 -3.15
CA HIS A 68 -26.28 30.39 -3.33
C HIS A 68 -27.70 30.29 -2.75
N LYS A 69 -28.39 29.15 -2.92
CA LYS A 69 -29.75 28.92 -2.45
C LYS A 69 -29.86 28.61 -0.97
N GLN A 70 -29.01 27.72 -0.46
CA GLN A 70 -29.05 27.15 0.89
C GLN A 70 -27.98 27.74 1.81
N GLY A 71 -27.10 28.58 1.28
CA GLY A 71 -26.01 29.23 2.04
C GLY A 71 -24.92 28.27 2.47
N ILE A 72 -24.25 28.61 3.56
CA ILE A 72 -23.11 27.87 4.10
C ILE A 72 -23.47 26.45 4.59
N PHE A 73 -24.77 26.17 4.80
CA PHE A 73 -25.24 24.83 5.17
C PHE A 73 -24.92 23.79 4.12
N PHE A 74 -24.91 24.16 2.84
CA PHE A 74 -24.52 23.22 1.77
C PHE A 74 -23.06 22.76 1.87
N LEU A 75 -22.19 23.51 2.52
CA LEU A 75 -20.84 23.08 2.84
C LEU A 75 -20.83 21.77 3.66
N ILE A 76 -21.85 21.56 4.52
CA ILE A 76 -21.98 20.34 5.32
C ILE A 76 -22.16 19.11 4.38
N CYS A 77 -22.87 19.27 3.26
CA CYS A 77 -23.03 18.23 2.25
C CYS A 77 -21.69 17.86 1.58
N SER A 78 -20.89 18.86 1.21
CA SER A 78 -19.55 18.62 0.66
C SER A 78 -18.60 17.98 1.69
N LEU A 79 -18.74 18.32 2.97
CA LEU A 79 -18.02 17.65 4.06
C LEU A 79 -18.50 16.19 4.25
N ALA A 80 -19.79 15.92 4.05
CA ALA A 80 -20.34 14.57 4.13
C ALA A 80 -19.76 13.64 3.06
N GLU A 81 -19.53 14.14 1.84
CA GLU A 81 -18.79 13.40 0.80
C GLU A 81 -17.37 13.06 1.25
N ALA A 82 -16.66 14.00 1.85
CA ALA A 82 -15.32 13.74 2.38
C ALA A 82 -15.33 12.67 3.49
N VAL A 83 -16.38 12.62 4.32
CA VAL A 83 -16.58 11.55 5.30
C VAL A 83 -16.79 10.20 4.61
N SER A 84 -17.56 10.13 3.51
CA SER A 84 -17.72 8.93 2.71
C SER A 84 -16.36 8.38 2.22
N PHE A 85 -15.50 9.22 1.67
CA PHE A 85 -14.14 8.84 1.27
C PHE A 85 -13.26 8.42 2.46
N TRP A 86 -13.41 9.07 3.59
CA TRP A 86 -12.72 8.67 4.83
C TRP A 86 -13.16 7.28 5.29
N LEU A 87 -14.45 6.96 5.22
CA LEU A 87 -14.97 5.63 5.50
C LEU A 87 -14.37 4.59 4.54
N ILE A 88 -14.29 4.91 3.24
CA ILE A 88 -13.62 4.05 2.26
C ILE A 88 -12.15 3.82 2.65
N ALA A 89 -11.40 4.86 2.94
CA ALA A 89 -9.99 4.79 3.27
C ALA A 89 -9.70 4.00 4.55
N TYR A 90 -10.54 4.17 5.57
CA TYR A 90 -10.27 3.65 6.90
C TYR A 90 -10.89 2.28 7.16
N PHE A 91 -12.11 2.05 6.68
CA PHE A 91 -12.87 0.83 6.97
C PHE A 91 -12.92 -0.14 5.79
N TYR A 92 -13.15 0.36 4.57
CA TYR A 92 -13.34 -0.49 3.40
C TYR A 92 -11.99 -0.96 2.82
N ALA A 93 -11.09 -0.03 2.49
CA ALA A 93 -9.83 -0.35 1.84
C ALA A 93 -9.01 -1.46 2.54
N PRO A 94 -8.86 -1.48 3.89
CA PRO A 94 -8.14 -2.55 4.57
C PRO A 94 -8.77 -3.95 4.38
N ARG A 95 -10.07 -4.02 4.07
CA ARG A 95 -10.84 -5.25 3.90
C ARG A 95 -10.96 -5.72 2.45
N MET A 96 -10.48 -4.91 1.51
CA MET A 96 -10.65 -5.17 0.07
C MET A 96 -9.54 -6.03 -0.56
N ALA A 97 -8.70 -6.71 0.23
CA ALA A 97 -7.59 -7.51 -0.30
C ALA A 97 -8.03 -8.56 -1.35
N GLU A 98 -9.15 -9.24 -1.12
CA GLU A 98 -9.69 -10.25 -2.05
C GLU A 98 -10.31 -9.66 -3.32
N PHE A 99 -10.61 -8.36 -3.32
CA PHE A 99 -11.23 -7.66 -4.45
C PHE A 99 -10.23 -6.91 -5.32
N LEU A 100 -8.99 -6.74 -4.84
CA LEU A 100 -7.94 -6.04 -5.59
C LEU A 100 -7.59 -6.78 -6.88
N GLY A 101 -7.71 -6.06 -8.00
CA GLY A 101 -7.41 -6.58 -9.33
C GLY A 101 -8.58 -7.31 -10.00
N LYS A 102 -9.77 -7.24 -9.41
CA LYS A 102 -11.00 -7.54 -10.12
C LYS A 102 -11.30 -6.40 -11.10
N LEU A 103 -11.81 -6.73 -12.26
CA LEU A 103 -12.07 -5.74 -13.30
C LEU A 103 -13.30 -4.86 -12.98
N SER A 104 -14.23 -5.41 -12.18
CA SER A 104 -15.47 -4.74 -11.81
C SER A 104 -16.05 -5.24 -10.49
N ILE A 105 -17.04 -4.51 -9.96
CA ILE A 105 -17.85 -4.94 -8.81
C ILE A 105 -18.64 -6.20 -9.15
N ALA A 106 -19.14 -6.31 -10.37
CA ALA A 106 -19.93 -7.46 -10.82
C ALA A 106 -19.10 -8.76 -10.84
N GLU A 107 -17.83 -8.69 -11.25
CA GLU A 107 -16.89 -9.81 -11.14
C GLU A 107 -16.64 -10.17 -9.67
N ALA A 108 -16.39 -9.17 -8.82
CA ALA A 108 -16.15 -9.38 -7.40
C ALA A 108 -17.33 -10.08 -6.70
N MET A 109 -18.53 -9.67 -7.00
CA MET A 109 -19.75 -10.27 -6.45
C MET A 109 -20.04 -11.67 -7.01
N ASN A 110 -19.76 -11.89 -8.30
CA ASN A 110 -19.86 -13.23 -8.89
C ASN A 110 -18.90 -14.22 -8.21
N ASP A 111 -17.71 -13.79 -7.85
CA ASP A 111 -16.75 -14.67 -7.16
C ASP A 111 -17.20 -15.08 -5.77
N ILE A 112 -17.98 -14.22 -5.10
CA ILE A 112 -18.53 -14.49 -3.78
C ILE A 112 -19.73 -15.42 -3.88
N TYR A 113 -20.72 -15.06 -4.67
CA TYR A 113 -22.04 -15.72 -4.69
C TYR A 113 -22.15 -16.82 -5.74
N LYS A 114 -21.14 -16.96 -6.64
CA LYS A 114 -21.09 -17.97 -7.73
C LYS A 114 -22.39 -18.00 -8.57
N ASN A 115 -23.00 -16.83 -8.79
CA ASN A 115 -24.28 -16.71 -9.48
C ASN A 115 -24.23 -15.71 -10.63
N ARG A 116 -24.49 -16.22 -11.85
CA ARG A 116 -24.47 -15.41 -13.07
C ARG A 116 -25.54 -14.29 -13.12
N TYR A 117 -26.70 -14.51 -12.50
CA TYR A 117 -27.77 -13.51 -12.47
C TYR A 117 -27.38 -12.30 -11.63
N ILE A 118 -26.78 -12.53 -10.44
CA ILE A 118 -26.24 -11.45 -9.61
C ILE A 118 -25.20 -10.64 -10.40
N ARG A 119 -24.32 -11.30 -11.15
CA ARG A 119 -23.33 -10.64 -12.00
C ARG A 119 -23.99 -9.72 -13.03
N GLY A 120 -25.01 -10.22 -13.72
CA GLY A 120 -25.75 -9.47 -14.75
C GLY A 120 -26.51 -8.29 -14.18
N ILE A 121 -27.24 -8.50 -13.06
CA ILE A 121 -27.99 -7.43 -12.39
C ILE A 121 -27.04 -6.31 -11.95
N ILE A 122 -25.94 -6.65 -11.27
CA ILE A 122 -24.97 -5.65 -10.82
C ILE A 122 -24.33 -4.93 -12.00
N ALA A 123 -24.02 -5.62 -13.09
CA ALA A 123 -23.47 -4.98 -14.29
C ALA A 123 -24.42 -3.92 -14.86
N ILE A 124 -25.71 -4.23 -14.97
CA ILE A 124 -26.73 -3.28 -15.47
C ILE A 124 -26.90 -2.12 -14.48
N PHE A 125 -27.17 -2.42 -13.19
CA PHE A 125 -27.44 -1.40 -12.18
C PHE A 125 -26.20 -0.54 -11.83
N SER A 126 -25.01 -0.99 -12.16
CA SER A 126 -23.79 -0.16 -12.09
C SER A 126 -23.60 0.70 -13.35
N THR A 127 -24.11 0.29 -14.49
CA THR A 127 -24.02 1.07 -15.74
C THR A 127 -25.00 2.24 -15.75
N VAL A 128 -26.20 2.10 -15.16
CA VAL A 128 -27.23 3.15 -15.15
C VAL A 128 -26.72 4.45 -14.47
N PRO A 129 -26.22 4.45 -13.22
CA PRO A 129 -25.68 5.67 -12.62
C PRO A 129 -24.47 6.23 -13.36
N ALA A 130 -23.68 5.37 -13.99
CA ALA A 130 -22.57 5.82 -14.80
C ALA A 130 -23.06 6.60 -16.06
N ILE A 131 -24.10 6.12 -16.74
CA ILE A 131 -24.73 6.86 -17.83
C ILE A 131 -25.28 8.21 -17.34
N GLY A 132 -25.95 8.24 -16.17
CA GLY A 132 -26.44 9.47 -15.56
C GLY A 132 -25.31 10.46 -15.27
N ARG A 133 -24.20 10.00 -14.68
CA ARG A 133 -23.01 10.84 -14.43
C ARG A 133 -22.42 11.40 -15.72
N ILE A 134 -22.32 10.61 -16.78
CA ILE A 134 -21.84 11.08 -18.08
C ILE A 134 -22.82 12.12 -18.67
N ALA A 135 -24.11 11.86 -18.58
CA ALA A 135 -25.15 12.76 -19.07
C ALA A 135 -25.10 14.13 -18.37
N MET A 136 -24.89 14.14 -17.05
CA MET A 136 -24.69 15.38 -16.29
C MET A 136 -23.47 16.18 -16.79
N GLN A 137 -22.37 15.52 -17.12
CA GLN A 137 -21.20 16.21 -17.69
C GLN A 137 -21.51 16.79 -19.07
N PHE A 138 -22.28 16.07 -19.90
CA PHE A 138 -22.69 16.56 -21.21
C PHE A 138 -23.69 17.72 -21.12
N LEU A 139 -24.54 17.75 -20.10
CA LEU A 139 -25.43 18.90 -19.84
C LEU A 139 -24.62 20.14 -19.48
N VAL A 140 -23.58 20.00 -18.66
CA VAL A 140 -22.63 21.10 -18.35
C VAL A 140 -21.93 21.59 -19.64
N LEU A 141 -21.51 20.70 -20.52
CA LEU A 141 -20.94 21.07 -21.83
C LEU A 141 -21.96 21.77 -22.73
N HIS A 142 -23.22 21.37 -22.67
CA HIS A 142 -24.31 22.02 -23.37
C HIS A 142 -24.39 23.53 -22.99
N SER A 143 -24.49 23.80 -21.70
CA SER A 143 -24.54 25.18 -21.19
C SER A 143 -23.27 25.97 -21.54
N LEU A 144 -22.10 25.36 -21.34
CA LEU A 144 -20.79 26.01 -21.60
C LEU A 144 -20.61 26.39 -23.07
N LEU A 145 -20.82 25.47 -23.99
CA LEU A 145 -20.45 25.66 -25.41
C LEU A 145 -21.53 26.36 -26.23
N SER A 146 -22.81 26.17 -25.88
CA SER A 146 -23.90 26.88 -26.54
C SER A 146 -23.72 28.39 -26.42
N LEU A 147 -23.30 28.83 -25.24
CA LEU A 147 -23.10 30.23 -24.93
C LEU A 147 -21.79 30.77 -25.47
N TRP A 148 -20.71 30.05 -25.24
CA TRP A 148 -19.38 30.51 -25.63
C TRP A 148 -19.16 30.57 -27.15
N LEU A 149 -19.71 29.60 -27.90
CA LEU A 149 -19.63 29.56 -29.36
C LEU A 149 -20.80 30.26 -30.07
N GLY A 150 -21.89 30.60 -29.36
CA GLY A 150 -23.10 31.13 -29.95
C GLY A 150 -23.80 30.17 -30.92
N MET A 151 -23.55 28.84 -30.74
CA MET A 151 -24.15 27.78 -31.55
C MET A 151 -25.39 27.19 -30.87
N PRO A 152 -26.39 26.67 -31.63
CA PRO A 152 -27.45 25.91 -30.99
C PRO A 152 -26.89 24.79 -30.14
N GLY A 153 -27.32 24.71 -28.87
CA GLY A 153 -26.71 23.86 -27.83
C GLY A 153 -26.58 22.40 -28.24
N VAL A 154 -27.55 21.85 -28.98
CA VAL A 154 -27.54 20.46 -29.45
C VAL A 154 -26.29 20.16 -30.31
N TYR A 155 -25.91 21.03 -31.22
CA TYR A 155 -24.70 20.83 -32.05
C TYR A 155 -23.41 20.96 -31.24
N ALA A 156 -23.32 21.92 -30.35
CA ALA A 156 -22.16 22.10 -29.50
C ALA A 156 -21.93 20.91 -28.57
N THR A 157 -23.01 20.41 -27.95
CA THR A 157 -22.96 19.22 -27.07
C THR A 157 -22.59 17.97 -27.85
N THR A 158 -23.20 17.77 -29.03
CA THR A 158 -22.91 16.59 -29.85
C THR A 158 -21.46 16.57 -30.31
N LEU A 159 -20.90 17.72 -30.74
CA LEU A 159 -19.53 17.78 -31.19
C LEU A 159 -18.52 17.50 -30.06
N SER A 160 -18.71 18.11 -28.90
CA SER A 160 -17.79 17.95 -27.78
C SER A 160 -17.89 16.60 -27.10
N SER A 161 -19.11 16.05 -26.94
CA SER A 161 -19.31 14.69 -26.41
C SER A 161 -18.72 13.64 -27.34
N LEU A 162 -18.79 13.84 -28.67
CA LEU A 162 -18.18 12.95 -29.64
C LEU A 162 -16.64 12.87 -29.46
N ILE A 163 -15.98 14.00 -29.21
CA ILE A 163 -14.54 14.03 -28.95
C ILE A 163 -14.21 13.20 -27.70
N ILE A 164 -14.96 13.37 -26.61
CA ILE A 164 -14.75 12.63 -25.36
C ILE A 164 -14.97 11.13 -25.60
N ILE A 165 -16.05 10.76 -26.27
CA ILE A 165 -16.39 9.37 -26.55
C ILE A 165 -15.30 8.68 -27.39
N ILE A 166 -14.78 9.38 -28.41
CA ILE A 166 -13.75 8.82 -29.31
C ILE A 166 -12.46 8.50 -28.56
N TYR A 167 -11.89 9.48 -27.86
CA TYR A 167 -10.58 9.19 -27.21
C TYR A 167 -10.71 8.20 -26.04
N SER A 168 -11.82 8.24 -25.28
CA SER A 168 -12.09 7.28 -24.21
C SER A 168 -12.22 5.85 -24.72
N THR A 169 -12.84 5.66 -25.90
CA THR A 169 -13.05 4.35 -26.54
C THR A 169 -11.74 3.63 -26.84
N PHE A 170 -10.76 4.35 -27.34
CA PHE A 170 -9.50 3.73 -27.77
C PHE A 170 -8.43 3.65 -26.67
N GLY A 171 -8.48 4.58 -25.73
CA GLY A 171 -7.39 4.79 -24.76
C GLY A 171 -7.39 3.87 -23.54
N GLY A 172 -8.53 3.36 -23.09
CA GLY A 172 -8.66 2.58 -21.86
C GLY A 172 -8.13 3.30 -20.62
N ILE A 173 -7.97 2.58 -19.50
CA ILE A 173 -7.62 3.18 -18.21
C ILE A 173 -6.24 3.89 -18.17
N LYS A 174 -5.28 3.47 -18.98
CA LYS A 174 -3.97 4.13 -19.05
C LYS A 174 -4.09 5.54 -19.63
N SER A 175 -4.87 5.67 -20.68
CA SER A 175 -5.19 6.95 -21.30
C SER A 175 -5.93 7.87 -20.34
N VAL A 176 -7.04 7.36 -19.80
CA VAL A 176 -7.87 8.08 -18.84
C VAL A 176 -7.03 8.57 -17.66
N THR A 177 -6.21 7.70 -17.06
CA THR A 177 -5.38 8.08 -15.92
C THR A 177 -4.32 9.13 -16.28
N PHE A 178 -3.78 9.10 -17.49
CA PHE A 178 -2.79 10.10 -17.92
C PHE A 178 -3.45 11.47 -18.20
N THR A 179 -4.60 11.47 -18.87
CA THR A 179 -5.39 12.69 -19.10
C THR A 179 -5.92 13.26 -17.78
N ASP A 180 -6.35 12.41 -16.82
CA ASP A 180 -6.78 12.81 -15.48
C ASP A 180 -5.73 13.67 -14.76
N ILE A 181 -4.44 13.33 -14.89
CA ILE A 181 -3.36 14.12 -14.27
C ILE A 181 -3.32 15.52 -14.86
N ILE A 182 -3.36 15.67 -16.19
CA ILE A 182 -3.34 16.97 -16.89
C ILE A 182 -4.58 17.78 -16.48
N GLN A 183 -5.73 17.15 -16.51
CA GLN A 183 -7.02 17.77 -16.22
C GLN A 183 -7.09 18.20 -14.75
N PHE A 184 -6.61 17.38 -13.83
CA PHE A 184 -6.54 17.70 -12.39
C PHE A 184 -5.71 18.97 -12.13
N PHE A 185 -4.54 19.10 -12.73
CA PHE A 185 -3.75 20.32 -12.59
C PHE A 185 -4.43 21.53 -13.27
N THR A 186 -5.10 21.33 -14.39
CA THR A 186 -5.78 22.39 -15.12
C THR A 186 -6.91 23.01 -14.29
N PHE A 187 -7.87 22.23 -13.84
CA PHE A 187 -8.97 22.76 -13.04
C PHE A 187 -8.55 23.17 -11.62
N GLY A 188 -7.55 22.49 -11.05
CA GLY A 188 -6.98 22.85 -9.75
C GLY A 188 -6.34 24.26 -9.72
N VAL A 189 -5.96 24.79 -10.86
CA VAL A 189 -5.50 26.19 -11.01
C VAL A 189 -6.63 27.12 -11.40
N VAL A 190 -7.47 26.70 -12.35
CA VAL A 190 -8.50 27.57 -12.93
C VAL A 190 -9.61 27.88 -11.94
N THR A 191 -10.09 26.94 -11.12
CA THR A 191 -11.20 27.21 -10.21
C THR A 191 -10.86 28.21 -9.10
N PRO A 192 -9.71 28.12 -8.39
CA PRO A 192 -9.31 29.16 -7.46
C PRO A 192 -9.07 30.53 -8.12
N MET A 193 -8.53 30.52 -9.35
CA MET A 193 -8.34 31.75 -10.12
C MET A 193 -9.69 32.44 -10.40
N VAL A 194 -10.70 31.68 -10.77
CA VAL A 194 -12.05 32.22 -11.00
C VAL A 194 -12.68 32.75 -9.72
N ALA A 195 -12.57 32.02 -8.61
CA ALA A 195 -13.03 32.51 -7.31
C ALA A 195 -12.39 33.85 -6.94
N PHE A 196 -11.07 33.98 -7.20
CA PHE A 196 -10.34 35.23 -7.01
C PHE A 196 -10.83 36.37 -7.93
N LEU A 197 -11.08 36.07 -9.21
CA LEU A 197 -11.57 37.07 -10.17
C LEU A 197 -12.98 37.57 -9.81
N ILE A 198 -13.88 36.68 -9.40
CA ILE A 198 -15.21 37.02 -8.91
C ILE A 198 -15.07 37.91 -7.68
N TRP A 199 -14.22 37.55 -6.73
CA TRP A 199 -14.01 38.40 -5.55
C TRP A 199 -13.46 39.79 -5.91
N LYS A 200 -12.47 39.84 -6.82
CA LYS A 200 -11.88 41.10 -7.27
C LYS A 200 -12.89 42.04 -8.01
N SER A 201 -14.01 41.51 -8.54
CA SER A 201 -15.03 42.29 -9.19
C SER A 201 -15.81 43.16 -8.21
N PHE A 202 -15.82 42.83 -6.90
CA PHE A 202 -16.38 43.70 -5.88
C PHE A 202 -15.45 44.89 -5.62
N TYR A 203 -15.99 46.10 -5.64
CA TYR A 203 -15.20 47.32 -5.41
C TYR A 203 -14.66 47.46 -3.99
N SER A 204 -15.37 46.84 -3.01
CA SER A 204 -14.96 46.74 -1.63
C SER A 204 -15.36 45.35 -1.08
N ASN A 205 -14.82 44.96 0.07
CA ASN A 205 -15.26 43.72 0.75
C ASN A 205 -16.58 43.90 1.49
N GLU A 206 -17.07 45.12 1.59
CA GLU A 206 -18.26 45.50 2.36
C GLU A 206 -19.55 44.76 1.95
N PRO A 207 -19.89 44.58 0.64
CA PRO A 207 -21.03 43.78 0.22
C PRO A 207 -20.96 42.33 0.66
N VAL A 208 -19.80 41.70 0.58
CA VAL A 208 -19.59 40.29 0.96
C VAL A 208 -19.70 40.13 2.47
N ILE A 209 -19.09 41.04 3.25
CA ILE A 209 -19.15 41.01 4.71
C ILE A 209 -20.58 41.30 5.17
N THR A 210 -21.25 42.29 4.55
CA THR A 210 -22.63 42.61 4.86
C THR A 210 -23.53 41.40 4.57
N ALA A 211 -23.39 40.74 3.43
CA ALA A 211 -24.15 39.54 3.12
C ALA A 211 -23.93 38.43 4.17
N ILE A 212 -22.68 38.17 4.57
CA ILE A 212 -22.38 37.16 5.60
C ILE A 212 -23.01 37.49 6.94
N ILE A 213 -23.12 38.77 7.30
CA ILE A 213 -23.64 39.20 8.60
C ILE A 213 -25.17 39.32 8.59
N THR A 214 -25.75 39.81 7.51
CA THR A 214 -27.18 40.19 7.45
C THR A 214 -28.08 39.19 6.76
N ASP A 215 -27.56 38.36 5.85
CA ASP A 215 -28.35 37.35 5.15
C ASP A 215 -28.66 36.18 6.09
N PRO A 216 -29.93 35.88 6.36
CA PRO A 216 -30.30 34.77 7.24
C PRO A 216 -29.80 33.40 6.80
N ILE A 217 -29.51 33.20 5.52
CA ILE A 217 -29.02 31.93 4.95
C ILE A 217 -27.51 31.77 5.19
N LEU A 218 -26.76 32.88 5.21
CA LEU A 218 -25.31 32.86 5.49
C LEU A 218 -25.03 32.98 6.99
N ASN A 219 -25.92 33.56 7.78
CA ASN A 219 -25.73 33.76 9.23
C ASN A 219 -26.66 32.85 10.04
N TYR A 220 -26.11 31.80 10.62
CA TYR A 220 -26.84 30.83 11.44
C TYR A 220 -27.61 31.48 12.61
N SER A 221 -27.13 32.57 13.17
CA SER A 221 -27.80 33.28 14.30
C SER A 221 -29.11 33.95 13.90
N LEU A 222 -29.38 34.11 12.61
CA LEU A 222 -30.57 34.75 12.05
C LEU A 222 -31.60 33.77 11.47
N VAL A 223 -31.35 32.45 11.58
CA VAL A 223 -32.22 31.41 10.99
C VAL A 223 -33.63 31.46 11.55
N SER A 224 -34.60 31.65 10.70
CA SER A 224 -36.04 31.66 11.00
C SER A 224 -36.66 30.25 10.98
N ASP A 225 -37.91 30.13 11.50
CA ASP A 225 -38.62 28.84 11.49
C ASP A 225 -38.89 28.29 10.07
N SER A 226 -39.07 29.18 9.10
CA SER A 226 -39.26 28.81 7.67
C SER A 226 -38.00 28.19 7.03
N GLN A 227 -36.85 28.43 7.61
CA GLN A 227 -35.58 27.89 7.11
C GLN A 227 -35.21 26.52 7.73
N LYS A 228 -35.96 26.09 8.76
CA LYS A 228 -35.78 24.73 9.35
C LYS A 228 -36.07 23.62 8.33
N GLU A 229 -36.96 23.88 7.39
CA GLU A 229 -37.25 22.93 6.30
C GLU A 229 -36.04 22.71 5.38
N VAL A 230 -35.37 23.80 4.99
CA VAL A 230 -34.13 23.76 4.18
C VAL A 230 -33.02 23.02 4.93
N ILE A 231 -32.91 23.23 6.25
CA ILE A 231 -31.91 22.53 7.07
C ILE A 231 -32.19 21.03 7.11
N ASN A 232 -33.46 20.61 7.23
CA ASN A 232 -33.84 19.22 7.23
C ASN A 232 -33.52 18.55 5.88
N ASP A 233 -33.83 19.18 4.76
CA ASP A 233 -33.54 18.68 3.41
C ASP A 233 -32.01 18.54 3.22
N THR A 234 -31.24 19.52 3.68
CA THR A 234 -29.80 19.47 3.68
C THR A 234 -29.28 18.30 4.53
N LEU A 235 -29.85 18.02 5.70
CA LEU A 235 -29.46 16.89 6.54
C LEU A 235 -29.77 15.55 5.88
N TYR A 236 -30.92 15.40 5.20
CA TYR A 236 -31.22 14.19 4.42
C TYR A 236 -30.22 14.00 3.27
N LEU A 237 -29.88 15.07 2.57
CA LEU A 237 -28.84 15.04 1.54
C LEU A 237 -27.46 14.64 2.10
N CYS A 238 -27.08 15.18 3.25
CA CYS A 238 -25.85 14.81 3.95
C CYS A 238 -25.81 13.31 4.29
N LEU A 239 -26.89 12.77 4.84
CA LEU A 239 -26.99 11.34 5.17
C LEU A 239 -26.84 10.48 3.92
N PHE A 240 -27.42 10.90 2.80
CA PHE A 240 -27.29 10.22 1.51
C PHE A 240 -25.83 10.24 1.01
N LEU A 241 -25.16 11.40 1.04
CA LEU A 241 -23.80 11.60 0.57
C LEU A 241 -22.72 10.95 1.48
N MET A 242 -23.03 10.73 2.77
CA MET A 242 -22.14 10.02 3.69
C MET A 242 -22.03 8.52 3.37
N ILE A 243 -22.98 7.93 2.66
CA ILE A 243 -22.93 6.50 2.31
C ILE A 243 -21.79 6.27 1.33
N PRO A 244 -20.83 5.35 1.63
CA PRO A 244 -19.71 5.08 0.75
C PRO A 244 -20.16 4.48 -0.57
N LEU A 245 -20.21 5.31 -1.60
CA LEU A 245 -20.51 4.88 -2.95
C LEU A 245 -19.25 4.32 -3.59
N LEU A 246 -19.19 3.00 -3.69
CA LEU A 246 -18.17 2.31 -4.48
C LEU A 246 -18.68 2.16 -5.91
N ASP A 247 -18.91 3.28 -6.58
CA ASP A 247 -19.36 3.27 -7.96
C ASP A 247 -18.34 2.65 -8.92
N PRO A 248 -18.70 2.34 -10.17
CA PRO A 248 -17.81 1.63 -11.09
C PRO A 248 -16.47 2.31 -11.32
N ALA A 249 -16.46 3.65 -11.43
CA ALA A 249 -15.23 4.39 -11.66
C ALA A 249 -14.32 4.38 -10.41
N ILE A 250 -14.88 4.60 -9.22
CA ILE A 250 -14.15 4.55 -7.95
C ILE A 250 -13.65 3.14 -7.66
N PHE A 251 -14.46 2.10 -7.88
CA PHE A 251 -13.99 0.72 -7.72
C PHE A 251 -12.84 0.40 -8.66
N GLN A 252 -12.89 0.89 -9.90
CA GLN A 252 -11.81 0.71 -10.85
C GLN A 252 -10.49 1.36 -10.35
N ARG A 253 -10.54 2.57 -9.75
CA ARG A 253 -9.37 3.22 -9.12
C ARG A 253 -8.81 2.40 -7.95
N ILE A 254 -9.67 1.77 -7.15
CA ILE A 254 -9.26 0.83 -6.09
C ILE A 254 -8.54 -0.39 -6.69
N SER A 255 -9.09 -0.96 -7.76
CA SER A 255 -8.55 -2.15 -8.42
C SER A 255 -7.20 -1.95 -9.11
N MET A 256 -6.87 -0.69 -9.48
CA MET A 256 -5.58 -0.30 -10.05
C MET A 256 -4.43 -0.36 -9.02
N ALA A 257 -4.74 -0.33 -7.74
CA ALA A 257 -3.73 -0.31 -6.68
C ALA A 257 -3.04 -1.67 -6.50
N LYS A 258 -1.78 -1.62 -6.08
CA LYS A 258 -0.96 -2.81 -5.77
C LYS A 258 -1.31 -3.45 -4.43
N SER A 259 -1.80 -2.67 -3.49
CA SER A 259 -2.08 -3.12 -2.12
C SER A 259 -3.19 -2.29 -1.47
N THR A 260 -3.83 -2.87 -0.45
CA THR A 260 -4.84 -2.19 0.37
C THR A 260 -4.30 -0.94 1.07
N SER A 261 -3.03 -0.95 1.47
CA SER A 261 -2.35 0.22 2.06
C SER A 261 -2.21 1.36 1.06
N GLN A 262 -1.91 1.05 -0.22
CA GLN A 262 -1.88 2.07 -1.28
C GLN A 262 -3.26 2.68 -1.50
N VAL A 263 -4.33 1.87 -1.53
CA VAL A 263 -5.71 2.35 -1.62
C VAL A 263 -6.02 3.31 -0.49
N SER A 264 -5.82 2.88 0.77
CA SER A 264 -6.08 3.70 1.96
C SER A 264 -5.34 5.05 1.92
N LYS A 265 -4.05 5.04 1.57
CA LYS A 265 -3.25 6.26 1.43
C LYS A 265 -3.76 7.17 0.31
N SER A 266 -4.11 6.60 -0.85
CA SER A 266 -4.60 7.38 -1.99
C SER A 266 -5.90 8.10 -1.66
N PHE A 267 -6.84 7.42 -1.01
CA PHE A 267 -8.10 8.06 -0.60
C PHE A 267 -7.90 9.15 0.46
N ILE A 268 -7.05 8.93 1.47
CA ILE A 268 -6.75 9.96 2.49
C ILE A 268 -6.17 11.22 1.85
N ILE A 269 -5.26 11.07 0.88
CA ILE A 269 -4.68 12.24 0.20
C ILE A 269 -5.71 12.88 -0.75
N ALA A 270 -6.53 12.08 -1.44
CA ALA A 270 -7.57 12.61 -2.33
C ALA A 270 -8.61 13.45 -1.57
N ILE A 271 -8.99 13.06 -0.35
CA ILE A 271 -9.89 13.86 0.51
C ILE A 271 -9.40 15.29 0.66
N PHE A 272 -8.10 15.48 0.86
CA PHE A 272 -7.55 16.83 1.00
C PHE A 272 -7.82 17.69 -0.24
N PHE A 273 -7.63 17.15 -1.44
CA PHE A 273 -7.88 17.88 -2.69
C PHE A 273 -9.38 18.10 -2.93
N ILE A 274 -10.22 17.13 -2.59
CA ILE A 274 -11.68 17.25 -2.67
C ILE A 274 -12.15 18.35 -1.73
N LEU A 275 -11.69 18.36 -0.47
CA LEU A 275 -12.03 19.42 0.48
C LEU A 275 -11.56 20.81 0.03
N LEU A 276 -10.38 20.91 -0.55
CA LEU A 276 -9.83 22.18 -0.99
C LEU A 276 -10.52 22.70 -2.26
N CYS A 277 -10.58 21.87 -3.31
CA CYS A 277 -11.04 22.32 -4.62
C CYS A 277 -12.57 22.25 -4.73
N ASP A 278 -13.22 21.19 -4.27
CA ASP A 278 -14.65 21.00 -4.43
C ASP A 278 -15.45 21.64 -3.29
N ALA A 279 -15.14 21.29 -2.03
CA ALA A 279 -15.90 21.84 -0.91
C ALA A 279 -15.61 23.33 -0.68
N LEU A 280 -14.34 23.73 -0.54
CA LEU A 280 -14.01 25.11 -0.12
C LEU A 280 -14.14 26.11 -1.28
N VAL A 281 -13.46 25.85 -2.42
CA VAL A 281 -13.41 26.84 -3.51
C VAL A 281 -14.79 27.04 -4.15
N HIS A 282 -15.55 25.97 -4.40
CA HIS A 282 -16.87 26.08 -5.01
C HIS A 282 -17.87 26.75 -4.05
N THR A 283 -17.82 26.43 -2.75
CA THR A 283 -18.64 27.12 -1.73
C THR A 283 -18.30 28.61 -1.66
N VAL A 284 -17.03 28.99 -1.73
CA VAL A 284 -16.64 30.42 -1.76
C VAL A 284 -17.27 31.12 -2.97
N ILE A 285 -17.25 30.49 -4.17
CA ILE A 285 -17.92 31.08 -5.33
C ILE A 285 -19.42 31.25 -5.09
N GLY A 286 -20.10 30.27 -4.49
CA GLY A 286 -21.50 30.31 -4.18
C GLY A 286 -21.85 31.44 -3.17
N VAL A 287 -21.01 31.64 -2.15
CA VAL A 287 -21.15 32.77 -1.19
C VAL A 287 -20.93 34.13 -1.87
N LEU A 288 -19.94 34.21 -2.77
CA LEU A 288 -19.70 35.42 -3.55
C LEU A 288 -20.91 35.76 -4.46
N PHE A 289 -21.51 34.73 -5.08
CA PHE A 289 -22.71 34.89 -5.86
C PHE A 289 -23.89 35.41 -5.01
N ARG A 290 -24.04 34.89 -3.78
CA ARG A 290 -25.07 35.35 -2.85
C ARG A 290 -24.88 36.81 -2.42
N ALA A 291 -23.65 37.25 -2.37
CA ALA A 291 -23.29 38.62 -2.06
C ALA A 291 -23.45 39.59 -3.23
N ASP A 292 -23.64 39.12 -4.46
CA ASP A 292 -23.86 39.96 -5.64
C ASP A 292 -25.35 40.31 -5.74
N PRO A 293 -25.75 41.60 -5.54
CA PRO A 293 -27.15 42.02 -5.57
C PRO A 293 -27.81 41.86 -6.95
N ASN A 294 -27.04 41.65 -8.00
CA ASN A 294 -27.56 41.41 -9.36
C ASN A 294 -28.02 39.94 -9.56
N ILE A 295 -27.66 39.04 -8.64
CA ILE A 295 -28.05 37.65 -8.71
C ILE A 295 -29.21 37.38 -7.75
N ILE A 296 -30.40 37.25 -8.29
CA ILE A 296 -31.61 36.99 -7.50
C ILE A 296 -31.83 35.51 -7.31
N ASP A 297 -31.75 34.73 -8.41
CA ASP A 297 -31.84 33.26 -8.40
C ASP A 297 -30.90 32.69 -9.47
N ILE A 298 -30.23 31.63 -9.13
CA ILE A 298 -29.34 30.93 -10.04
C ILE A 298 -29.52 29.41 -9.91
N ASN A 299 -29.76 28.77 -11.03
CA ASN A 299 -29.78 27.32 -11.12
C ASN A 299 -28.41 26.79 -11.51
N ALA A 300 -28.13 25.51 -11.17
CA ALA A 300 -26.86 24.86 -11.46
C ALA A 300 -26.45 24.93 -12.94
N ASP A 301 -27.46 24.93 -13.84
CA ASP A 301 -27.24 24.98 -15.28
C ASP A 301 -26.77 26.35 -15.79
N ASN A 302 -27.08 27.42 -15.07
CA ASN A 302 -26.77 28.81 -15.43
C ASN A 302 -25.50 29.37 -14.76
N VAL A 303 -24.92 28.68 -13.78
CA VAL A 303 -23.73 29.13 -13.06
C VAL A 303 -22.58 29.47 -14.00
N ILE A 304 -22.31 28.60 -14.92
CA ILE A 304 -21.16 28.74 -15.85
C ILE A 304 -21.39 29.90 -16.79
N GLN A 305 -22.62 30.07 -17.27
CA GLN A 305 -23.04 31.20 -18.09
C GLN A 305 -22.77 32.51 -17.38
N TYR A 306 -23.26 32.63 -16.15
CA TYR A 306 -23.17 33.85 -15.38
C TYR A 306 -21.71 34.27 -15.17
N ILE A 307 -20.81 33.29 -14.87
CA ILE A 307 -19.38 33.53 -14.72
C ILE A 307 -18.79 34.07 -16.02
N LEU A 308 -19.10 33.44 -17.17
CA LEU A 308 -18.59 33.86 -18.46
C LEU A 308 -18.99 35.27 -18.86
N ASP A 309 -20.24 35.64 -18.56
CA ASP A 309 -20.81 36.91 -19.03
C ASP A 309 -20.39 38.10 -18.16
N HIS A 310 -20.30 37.92 -16.83
CA HIS A 310 -20.19 39.02 -15.88
C HIS A 310 -18.77 39.19 -15.28
N TYR A 311 -18.01 38.12 -15.11
CA TYR A 311 -16.75 38.18 -14.35
C TYR A 311 -15.46 37.98 -15.19
N LEU A 312 -15.58 37.45 -16.41
CA LEU A 312 -14.42 37.10 -17.20
C LEU A 312 -14.22 37.99 -18.42
N THR A 313 -13.00 38.41 -18.60
CA THR A 313 -12.55 39.18 -19.77
C THR A 313 -11.95 38.26 -20.84
N TYR A 314 -11.68 38.85 -22.02
CA TYR A 314 -11.04 38.16 -23.13
C TYR A 314 -9.70 37.51 -22.72
N GLY A 315 -9.48 36.28 -23.13
CA GLY A 315 -8.34 35.44 -22.73
C GLY A 315 -8.61 34.60 -21.47
N LEU A 316 -9.28 35.18 -20.47
CA LEU A 316 -9.67 34.47 -19.27
C LEU A 316 -10.91 33.58 -19.48
N LYS A 317 -11.79 33.95 -20.41
CA LYS A 317 -12.92 33.11 -20.84
C LYS A 317 -12.44 31.76 -21.37
N GLY A 318 -11.45 31.75 -22.27
CA GLY A 318 -10.86 30.53 -22.77
C GLY A 318 -10.21 29.65 -21.70
N ALA A 319 -9.51 30.26 -20.75
CA ALA A 319 -8.92 29.53 -19.62
C ALA A 319 -9.99 28.88 -18.72
N PHE A 320 -11.07 29.59 -18.43
CA PHE A 320 -12.20 29.07 -17.66
C PHE A 320 -12.92 27.93 -18.38
N VAL A 321 -13.19 28.10 -19.70
CA VAL A 321 -13.77 27.04 -20.55
C VAL A 321 -12.90 25.78 -20.49
N VAL A 322 -11.59 25.91 -20.59
CA VAL A 322 -10.65 24.79 -20.46
C VAL A 322 -10.70 24.14 -19.07
N GLY A 323 -10.84 24.94 -18.00
CA GLY A 323 -10.98 24.43 -16.64
C GLY A 323 -12.23 23.57 -16.45
N ILE A 324 -13.39 24.07 -16.91
CA ILE A 324 -14.66 23.33 -16.86
C ILE A 324 -14.59 22.10 -17.78
N MET A 325 -14.07 22.22 -18.99
CA MET A 325 -13.89 21.08 -19.90
C MET A 325 -12.99 20.00 -19.26
N ALA A 326 -11.94 20.39 -18.57
CA ALA A 326 -11.06 19.45 -17.86
C ALA A 326 -11.82 18.65 -16.80
N MET A 327 -12.68 19.30 -15.99
CA MET A 327 -13.53 18.62 -14.99
C MET A 327 -14.55 17.68 -15.65
N VAL A 328 -15.18 18.13 -16.72
CA VAL A 328 -16.18 17.34 -17.46
C VAL A 328 -15.54 16.11 -18.10
N MET A 329 -14.40 16.29 -18.78
CA MET A 329 -13.72 15.23 -19.50
C MET A 329 -13.18 14.15 -18.55
N SER A 330 -12.56 14.52 -17.44
CA SER A 330 -12.00 13.57 -16.46
C SER A 330 -13.06 12.70 -15.79
N THR A 331 -14.24 13.25 -15.58
CA THR A 331 -15.37 12.49 -15.03
C THR A 331 -15.99 11.60 -16.10
N ALA A 332 -16.33 12.15 -17.26
CA ALA A 332 -17.04 11.42 -18.31
C ALA A 332 -16.24 10.21 -18.84
N ASP A 333 -14.95 10.38 -19.14
CA ASP A 333 -14.11 9.30 -19.68
C ASP A 333 -13.90 8.16 -18.67
N SER A 334 -13.81 8.46 -17.39
CA SER A 334 -13.72 7.48 -16.31
C SER A 334 -14.97 6.61 -16.23
N TYR A 335 -16.16 7.20 -16.32
CA TYR A 335 -17.42 6.46 -16.32
C TYR A 335 -17.70 5.73 -17.62
N ILE A 336 -17.32 6.28 -18.79
CA ILE A 336 -17.38 5.58 -20.08
C ILE A 336 -16.51 4.31 -20.04
N ASN A 337 -15.28 4.42 -19.58
CA ASN A 337 -14.36 3.28 -19.50
C ASN A 337 -14.88 2.19 -18.55
N SER A 338 -15.27 2.54 -17.33
CA SER A 338 -15.76 1.57 -16.33
C SER A 338 -17.05 0.87 -16.78
N SER A 339 -17.99 1.59 -17.38
CA SER A 339 -19.25 1.05 -17.88
C SER A 339 -19.05 0.11 -19.06
N SER A 340 -18.13 0.44 -19.95
CA SER A 340 -17.80 -0.41 -21.11
C SER A 340 -17.24 -1.77 -20.67
N VAL A 341 -16.45 -1.80 -19.59
CA VAL A 341 -15.95 -3.05 -18.97
C VAL A 341 -17.10 -3.85 -18.37
N LEU A 342 -18.01 -3.22 -17.62
CA LEU A 342 -19.18 -3.87 -17.03
C LEU A 342 -20.03 -4.55 -18.08
N LEU A 343 -20.31 -3.88 -19.21
CA LEU A 343 -21.14 -4.43 -20.26
C LEU A 343 -20.42 -5.52 -21.07
N SER A 344 -19.18 -5.27 -21.49
CA SER A 344 -18.45 -6.21 -22.34
C SER A 344 -17.96 -7.47 -21.62
N TYR A 345 -17.54 -7.32 -20.37
CA TYR A 345 -16.96 -8.42 -19.60
C TYR A 345 -17.99 -9.10 -18.70
N ASP A 346 -18.78 -8.31 -17.96
CA ASP A 346 -19.66 -8.87 -16.94
C ASP A 346 -21.04 -9.22 -17.48
N PHE A 347 -21.70 -8.29 -18.15
CA PHE A 347 -23.05 -8.54 -18.69
C PHE A 347 -23.02 -9.66 -19.72
N ILE A 348 -22.11 -9.62 -20.71
CA ILE A 348 -22.03 -10.70 -21.73
C ILE A 348 -21.72 -12.06 -21.08
N ARG A 349 -20.80 -12.15 -20.15
CA ARG A 349 -20.51 -13.41 -19.45
C ARG A 349 -21.68 -13.91 -18.59
N SER A 350 -22.54 -13.00 -18.09
CA SER A 350 -23.74 -13.39 -17.34
C SER A 350 -24.77 -14.12 -18.23
N THR A 351 -24.78 -13.87 -19.53
CA THR A 351 -25.61 -14.60 -20.47
C THR A 351 -25.12 -16.03 -20.79
N GLY A 352 -23.93 -16.39 -20.30
CA GLY A 352 -23.31 -17.70 -20.57
C GLY A 352 -22.35 -17.71 -21.74
N ILE A 353 -22.16 -16.60 -22.44
CA ILE A 353 -21.25 -16.47 -23.57
C ILE A 353 -19.82 -16.20 -23.08
N ASN A 354 -18.89 -17.11 -23.36
CA ASN A 354 -17.47 -16.92 -23.09
C ASN A 354 -16.78 -16.46 -24.37
N LEU A 355 -16.25 -15.24 -24.32
CA LEU A 355 -15.54 -14.62 -25.43
C LEU A 355 -14.03 -14.73 -25.24
N THR A 356 -13.28 -14.65 -26.33
CA THR A 356 -11.82 -14.46 -26.27
C THR A 356 -11.49 -13.04 -25.83
N GLU A 357 -10.34 -12.85 -25.19
CA GLU A 357 -9.88 -11.53 -24.69
C GLU A 357 -9.89 -10.43 -25.76
N LYS A 358 -9.55 -10.78 -27.01
CA LYS A 358 -9.61 -9.84 -28.14
C LYS A 358 -11.03 -9.41 -28.49
N LYS A 359 -12.00 -10.35 -28.44
CA LYS A 359 -13.42 -10.03 -28.68
C LYS A 359 -14.01 -9.22 -27.52
N GLU A 360 -13.65 -9.53 -26.27
CA GLU A 360 -14.05 -8.74 -25.10
C GLU A 360 -13.55 -7.29 -25.21
N LEU A 361 -12.29 -7.07 -25.60
CA LEU A 361 -11.74 -5.73 -25.82
C LEU A 361 -12.45 -5.00 -26.98
N PHE A 362 -12.74 -5.69 -28.06
CA PHE A 362 -13.49 -5.11 -29.18
C PHE A 362 -14.90 -4.69 -28.77
N LEU A 363 -15.60 -5.54 -28.01
CA LEU A 363 -16.93 -5.21 -27.48
C LEU A 363 -16.87 -4.08 -26.45
N ALA A 364 -15.80 -3.99 -25.62
CA ALA A 364 -15.64 -2.88 -24.70
C ALA A 364 -15.59 -1.53 -25.45
N ARG A 365 -14.89 -1.47 -26.57
CA ARG A 365 -14.87 -0.29 -27.43
C ARG A 365 -16.25 0.04 -28.03
N ILE A 366 -17.00 -0.96 -28.47
CA ILE A 366 -18.37 -0.75 -28.96
C ILE A 366 -19.28 -0.25 -27.83
N PHE A 367 -19.21 -0.87 -26.65
CA PHE A 367 -20.01 -0.43 -25.51
C PHE A 367 -19.60 0.94 -24.98
N SER A 368 -18.34 1.37 -25.11
CA SER A 368 -17.95 2.75 -24.84
C SER A 368 -18.71 3.75 -25.70
N LEU A 369 -18.80 3.48 -27.01
CA LEU A 369 -19.59 4.30 -27.94
C LEU A 369 -21.07 4.27 -27.59
N PHE A 370 -21.62 3.09 -27.33
CA PHE A 370 -23.01 2.91 -26.96
C PHE A 370 -23.42 3.67 -25.69
N VAL A 371 -22.63 3.54 -24.62
CA VAL A 371 -22.85 4.25 -23.36
C VAL A 371 -22.78 5.76 -23.55
N GLY A 372 -21.78 6.24 -24.31
CA GLY A 372 -21.63 7.65 -24.61
C GLY A 372 -22.80 8.22 -25.38
N VAL A 373 -23.31 7.49 -26.39
CA VAL A 373 -24.49 7.91 -27.20
C VAL A 373 -25.74 7.92 -26.36
N ILE A 374 -25.98 6.92 -25.50
CA ILE A 374 -27.13 6.93 -24.58
C ILE A 374 -27.04 8.11 -23.61
N ALA A 375 -25.86 8.37 -23.03
CA ALA A 375 -25.65 9.48 -22.12
C ALA A 375 -25.89 10.84 -22.80
N LEU A 376 -25.49 10.98 -24.06
CA LEU A 376 -25.81 12.15 -24.87
C LEU A 376 -27.33 12.28 -25.03
N GLY A 377 -28.05 11.18 -25.37
CA GLY A 377 -29.52 11.18 -25.46
C GLY A 377 -30.15 11.65 -24.13
N VAL A 378 -29.73 11.08 -23.00
CA VAL A 378 -30.24 11.46 -21.66
C VAL A 378 -29.97 12.93 -21.37
N SER A 379 -28.79 13.47 -21.71
CA SER A 379 -28.46 14.87 -21.47
C SER A 379 -29.32 15.89 -22.22
N LEU A 380 -29.91 15.47 -23.33
CA LEU A 380 -30.82 16.35 -24.10
C LEU A 380 -32.24 16.45 -23.52
N PHE A 381 -32.60 15.54 -22.59
CA PHE A 381 -33.91 15.52 -21.93
C PHE A 381 -33.87 15.86 -20.43
N ALA A 382 -32.69 15.89 -19.86
CA ALA A 382 -32.52 16.20 -18.45
C ALA A 382 -32.61 17.73 -18.20
N GLU A 383 -33.42 18.12 -17.21
CA GLU A 383 -33.66 19.52 -16.87
C GLU A 383 -32.91 19.94 -15.59
N ASN A 384 -32.60 19.00 -14.67
CA ASN A 384 -32.00 19.32 -13.36
C ASN A 384 -30.85 18.37 -13.01
N LEU A 385 -29.67 18.93 -12.80
CA LEU A 385 -28.45 18.17 -12.48
C LEU A 385 -28.55 17.42 -11.14
N LEU A 386 -29.08 18.07 -10.09
CA LEU A 386 -29.16 17.47 -8.76
C LEU A 386 -30.19 16.33 -8.74
N GLU A 387 -31.34 16.54 -9.33
CA GLU A 387 -32.41 15.54 -9.39
C GLU A 387 -31.95 14.28 -10.17
N LEU A 388 -31.26 14.47 -11.29
CA LEU A 388 -30.70 13.37 -12.06
C LEU A 388 -29.67 12.58 -11.22
N LEU A 389 -28.81 13.27 -10.46
CA LEU A 389 -27.85 12.65 -9.55
C LEU A 389 -28.54 11.76 -8.51
N LEU A 390 -29.50 12.32 -7.80
CA LEU A 390 -30.23 11.63 -6.74
C LEU A 390 -31.02 10.44 -7.26
N SER A 391 -31.67 10.58 -8.42
CA SER A 391 -32.44 9.51 -9.05
C SER A 391 -31.59 8.31 -9.42
N VAL A 392 -30.47 8.52 -10.11
CA VAL A 392 -29.61 7.39 -10.57
C VAL A 392 -28.93 6.67 -9.41
N TYR A 393 -28.50 7.38 -8.38
CA TYR A 393 -27.88 6.73 -7.22
C TYR A 393 -28.88 6.10 -6.26
N SER A 394 -30.13 6.57 -6.22
CA SER A 394 -31.20 5.95 -5.44
C SER A 394 -31.42 4.48 -5.80
N PHE A 395 -31.29 4.11 -7.07
CA PHE A 395 -31.36 2.71 -7.51
C PHE A 395 -30.06 1.93 -7.26
N TYR A 396 -28.92 2.57 -7.38
CA TYR A 396 -27.61 1.93 -7.19
C TYR A 396 -27.38 1.46 -5.77
N MET A 397 -27.72 2.29 -4.80
CA MET A 397 -27.47 2.02 -3.38
C MET A 397 -28.06 0.70 -2.89
N PRO A 398 -29.37 0.44 -2.99
CA PRO A 398 -29.96 -0.79 -2.48
C PRO A 398 -29.54 -2.04 -3.26
N VAL A 399 -29.31 -1.90 -4.57
CA VAL A 399 -29.03 -3.06 -5.44
C VAL A 399 -27.56 -3.44 -5.43
N VAL A 400 -26.65 -2.48 -5.37
CA VAL A 400 -25.20 -2.74 -5.49
C VAL A 400 -24.46 -2.42 -4.20
N THR A 401 -24.67 -1.23 -3.62
CA THR A 401 -23.87 -0.78 -2.47
C THR A 401 -24.12 -1.65 -1.23
N VAL A 402 -25.35 -1.97 -0.91
CA VAL A 402 -25.70 -2.78 0.28
C VAL A 402 -25.06 -4.16 0.24
N PRO A 403 -25.30 -5.02 -0.76
CA PRO A 403 -24.75 -6.37 -0.77
C PRO A 403 -23.22 -6.36 -0.90
N PHE A 404 -22.64 -5.40 -1.60
CA PHE A 404 -21.20 -5.30 -1.73
C PHE A 404 -20.54 -4.84 -0.41
N THR A 405 -21.14 -3.89 0.28
CA THR A 405 -20.68 -3.44 1.63
C THR A 405 -20.69 -4.62 2.60
N LEU A 406 -21.77 -5.36 2.70
CA LEU A 406 -21.87 -6.54 3.56
C LEU A 406 -20.79 -7.58 3.20
N ALA A 407 -20.54 -7.78 1.91
CA ALA A 407 -19.48 -8.67 1.45
C ALA A 407 -18.07 -8.20 1.86
N ILE A 408 -17.77 -6.89 1.79
CA ILE A 408 -16.50 -6.30 2.23
C ILE A 408 -16.31 -6.49 3.75
N PHE A 409 -17.38 -6.37 4.53
CA PHE A 409 -17.31 -6.58 5.98
C PHE A 409 -17.34 -8.07 6.39
N GLY A 410 -17.47 -8.98 5.44
CA GLY A 410 -17.35 -10.41 5.66
C GLY A 410 -18.67 -11.13 5.94
N PHE A 411 -19.81 -10.48 5.64
CA PHE A 411 -21.10 -11.16 5.64
C PHE A 411 -21.27 -11.95 4.34
N ARG A 412 -21.39 -13.26 4.44
CA ARG A 412 -21.55 -14.19 3.31
C ARG A 412 -22.89 -14.89 3.42
N SER A 413 -23.67 -14.90 2.35
CA SER A 413 -24.99 -15.55 2.30
C SER A 413 -25.18 -16.23 0.95
N SER A 414 -26.35 -16.82 0.75
CA SER A 414 -26.72 -17.41 -0.52
C SER A 414 -27.09 -16.35 -1.58
N ALA A 415 -27.02 -16.72 -2.84
CA ALA A 415 -27.49 -15.90 -3.94
C ALA A 415 -28.96 -15.50 -3.81
N ARG A 416 -29.80 -16.41 -3.21
CA ARG A 416 -31.23 -16.17 -2.96
C ARG A 416 -31.45 -14.99 -2.02
N ALA A 417 -30.77 -14.96 -0.88
CA ALA A 417 -30.90 -13.89 0.10
C ALA A 417 -30.49 -12.53 -0.47
N VAL A 418 -29.39 -12.50 -1.24
CA VAL A 418 -28.92 -11.28 -1.94
C VAL A 418 -29.98 -10.77 -2.90
N LEU A 419 -30.53 -11.63 -3.75
CA LEU A 419 -31.56 -11.26 -4.72
C LEU A 419 -32.82 -10.71 -4.05
N ILE A 420 -33.25 -11.31 -2.92
CA ILE A 420 -34.39 -10.83 -2.15
C ILE A 420 -34.14 -9.40 -1.65
N GLY A 421 -32.95 -9.13 -1.08
CA GLY A 421 -32.59 -7.80 -0.63
C GLY A 421 -32.55 -6.78 -1.78
N MET A 422 -31.93 -7.15 -2.92
CA MET A 422 -31.87 -6.30 -4.11
C MET A 422 -33.26 -5.93 -4.63
N VAL A 423 -34.16 -6.92 -4.76
CA VAL A 423 -35.53 -6.72 -5.28
C VAL A 423 -36.34 -5.87 -4.30
N ALA A 424 -36.30 -6.18 -3.01
CA ALA A 424 -37.03 -5.41 -1.99
C ALA A 424 -36.61 -3.93 -1.98
N GLY A 425 -35.29 -3.66 -2.03
CA GLY A 425 -34.76 -2.31 -2.08
C GLY A 425 -35.14 -1.59 -3.37
N PHE A 426 -35.06 -2.26 -4.52
CA PHE A 426 -35.48 -1.70 -5.81
C PHE A 426 -36.98 -1.33 -5.84
N VAL A 427 -37.85 -2.24 -5.39
CA VAL A 427 -39.28 -1.97 -5.31
C VAL A 427 -39.60 -0.80 -4.38
N THR A 428 -38.86 -0.69 -3.25
CA THR A 428 -39.02 0.44 -2.34
C THR A 428 -38.65 1.76 -3.01
N VAL A 429 -37.55 1.81 -3.76
CA VAL A 429 -37.18 3.03 -4.51
C VAL A 429 -38.25 3.38 -5.54
N LEU A 430 -38.74 2.41 -6.29
CA LEU A 430 -39.87 2.66 -7.26
C LEU A 430 -41.09 3.20 -6.57
N TYR A 431 -41.48 2.64 -5.41
CA TYR A 431 -42.66 3.11 -4.66
C TYR A 431 -42.48 4.58 -4.26
N PHE A 432 -41.33 4.95 -3.68
CA PHE A 432 -41.11 6.34 -3.30
C PHE A 432 -41.00 7.30 -4.49
N LEU A 433 -40.45 6.89 -5.64
CA LEU A 433 -40.45 7.69 -6.86
C LEU A 433 -41.84 7.90 -7.47
N MET A 434 -42.70 6.92 -7.36
CA MET A 434 -44.07 7.01 -7.94
C MET A 434 -45.04 7.76 -7.03
N PHE A 435 -44.86 7.71 -5.72
CA PHE A 435 -45.82 8.22 -4.73
C PHE A 435 -45.29 9.31 -3.81
N SER A 436 -44.02 9.78 -4.02
CA SER A 436 -43.32 10.66 -3.07
C SER A 436 -43.49 12.15 -3.32
N SER A 437 -44.39 12.57 -4.20
CA SER A 437 -44.73 14.01 -4.33
C SER A 437 -45.21 14.68 -3.03
N GLU A 438 -45.55 13.89 -2.01
CA GLU A 438 -45.94 14.34 -0.67
C GLU A 438 -44.80 14.30 0.39
N TYR A 439 -43.65 13.64 0.10
CA TYR A 439 -42.58 13.45 1.11
C TYR A 439 -41.21 13.87 0.54
N ASN A 440 -40.60 14.88 1.16
CA ASN A 440 -39.23 15.35 0.83
C ASN A 440 -38.16 14.35 1.21
N ILE A 441 -38.34 13.05 0.90
CA ILE A 441 -37.41 11.96 1.25
C ILE A 441 -36.69 11.48 0.00
N ILE A 442 -35.34 11.45 0.03
CA ILE A 442 -34.52 10.88 -1.04
C ILE A 442 -34.79 9.37 -1.10
N PRO A 443 -35.34 8.80 -2.19
CA PRO A 443 -35.81 7.41 -2.27
C PRO A 443 -34.73 6.36 -2.02
N GLY A 444 -33.47 6.71 -2.25
CA GLY A 444 -32.31 5.84 -2.01
C GLY A 444 -32.08 5.45 -0.55
N ILE A 445 -32.44 6.31 0.41
CA ILE A 445 -32.27 6.05 1.85
C ILE A 445 -33.19 4.93 2.32
N PRO A 446 -34.55 5.02 2.20
CA PRO A 446 -35.43 3.94 2.60
C PRO A 446 -35.18 2.68 1.77
N GLY A 447 -34.89 2.78 0.48
CA GLY A 447 -34.52 1.64 -0.36
C GLY A 447 -33.30 0.88 0.18
N THR A 448 -32.27 1.61 0.63
CA THR A 448 -31.06 1.03 1.23
C THR A 448 -31.35 0.31 2.56
N LEU A 449 -32.16 0.91 3.44
CA LEU A 449 -32.53 0.30 4.72
C LEU A 449 -33.37 -0.97 4.54
N VAL A 450 -34.33 -0.93 3.62
CA VAL A 450 -35.18 -2.08 3.29
C VAL A 450 -34.34 -3.20 2.64
N SER A 451 -33.46 -2.87 1.70
CA SER A 451 -32.52 -3.84 1.11
C SER A 451 -31.67 -4.53 2.17
N LEU A 452 -31.11 -3.76 3.10
CA LEU A 452 -30.29 -4.28 4.21
C LEU A 452 -31.10 -5.22 5.11
N ALA A 453 -32.31 -4.79 5.51
CA ALA A 453 -33.17 -5.56 6.39
C ALA A 453 -33.64 -6.88 5.71
N PHE A 454 -34.06 -6.83 4.47
CA PHE A 454 -34.51 -8.01 3.72
C PHE A 454 -33.35 -8.96 3.38
N PHE A 455 -32.16 -8.44 3.08
CA PHE A 455 -31.00 -9.30 2.83
C PHE A 455 -30.58 -10.05 4.09
N ILE A 456 -30.40 -9.36 5.23
CA ILE A 456 -30.02 -10.00 6.50
C ILE A 456 -31.18 -10.86 6.99
N GLY A 457 -32.41 -10.36 6.97
CA GLY A 457 -33.61 -11.08 7.44
C GLY A 457 -33.83 -12.38 6.67
N SER A 458 -33.75 -12.36 5.36
CA SER A 458 -33.92 -13.57 4.51
C SER A 458 -32.82 -14.61 4.77
N HIS A 459 -31.57 -14.19 5.04
CA HIS A 459 -30.51 -15.10 5.42
C HIS A 459 -30.87 -15.93 6.65
N TYR A 460 -31.36 -15.29 7.71
CA TYR A 460 -31.71 -15.97 8.96
C TYR A 460 -33.04 -16.72 8.86
N ILE A 461 -34.05 -16.16 8.20
CA ILE A 461 -35.37 -16.79 8.04
C ILE A 461 -35.27 -18.11 7.25
N PHE A 462 -34.48 -18.14 6.18
CA PHE A 462 -34.30 -19.34 5.38
C PHE A 462 -33.18 -20.27 5.88
N GLY A 463 -32.51 -19.93 6.98
CA GLY A 463 -31.41 -20.72 7.54
C GLY A 463 -30.25 -20.93 6.57
N GLU A 464 -29.93 -19.91 5.77
CA GLU A 464 -28.90 -20.01 4.74
C GLU A 464 -27.51 -20.22 5.35
N LYS A 465 -26.65 -20.95 4.66
CA LYS A 465 -25.28 -21.19 5.11
C LYS A 465 -24.44 -19.91 4.99
N GLY A 466 -23.60 -19.64 6.00
CA GLY A 466 -22.69 -18.50 6.00
C GLY A 466 -22.91 -17.56 7.18
N GLY A 467 -23.34 -16.32 6.95
CA GLY A 467 -23.46 -15.25 7.93
C GLY A 467 -22.15 -14.43 8.05
N TRP A 468 -21.79 -14.03 9.25
CA TRP A 468 -20.56 -13.29 9.54
C TRP A 468 -19.33 -14.21 9.56
N VAL A 469 -18.91 -14.69 8.39
CA VAL A 469 -17.77 -15.63 8.23
C VAL A 469 -16.43 -14.92 8.28
N GLY A 470 -16.44 -13.58 8.12
CA GLY A 470 -15.22 -12.78 8.05
C GLY A 470 -14.63 -12.67 6.65
N ILE A 471 -13.42 -12.13 6.59
CA ILE A 471 -12.69 -11.80 5.36
C ILE A 471 -11.75 -12.95 5.04
N LYS A 472 -11.61 -13.35 3.77
CA LYS A 472 -10.73 -14.44 3.35
C LYS A 472 -9.26 -14.22 3.69
N ASP A 473 -8.76 -13.00 3.50
CA ASP A 473 -7.38 -12.62 3.81
C ASP A 473 -7.34 -11.51 4.84
N VAL A 474 -7.18 -11.90 6.10
CA VAL A 474 -7.14 -11.00 7.26
C VAL A 474 -5.76 -10.34 7.42
N ARG A 475 -4.70 -10.92 6.85
CA ARG A 475 -3.31 -10.45 7.03
C ARG A 475 -3.09 -8.97 6.71
N PRO A 476 -3.61 -8.40 5.60
CA PRO A 476 -3.48 -6.97 5.33
C PRO A 476 -4.17 -6.09 6.38
N LEU A 477 -5.34 -6.50 6.85
CA LEU A 477 -6.09 -5.79 7.89
C LEU A 477 -5.35 -5.82 9.23
N GLU A 478 -4.84 -6.98 9.64
CA GLU A 478 -4.04 -7.14 10.85
C GLU A 478 -2.75 -6.31 10.80
N ARG A 479 -2.04 -6.34 9.66
CA ARG A 479 -0.85 -5.50 9.44
C ARG A 479 -1.16 -4.01 9.62
N ILE A 480 -2.22 -3.51 8.99
CA ILE A 480 -2.64 -2.11 9.12
C ILE A 480 -3.05 -1.79 10.56
N ARG A 481 -3.75 -2.70 11.25
CA ARG A 481 -4.12 -2.53 12.67
C ARG A 481 -2.89 -2.46 13.57
N LEU A 482 -1.93 -3.36 13.37
CA LEU A 482 -0.67 -3.40 14.12
C LEU A 482 0.17 -2.13 13.86
N GLU A 483 0.29 -1.70 12.61
CA GLU A 483 0.98 -0.46 12.27
C GLU A 483 0.33 0.77 12.92
N ARG A 484 -1.00 0.86 12.89
CA ARG A 484 -1.75 1.94 13.56
C ARG A 484 -1.54 1.92 15.07
N LYS A 485 -1.70 0.74 15.69
CA LYS A 485 -1.46 0.57 17.14
C LYS A 485 -0.02 0.95 17.49
N ARG A 486 0.96 0.48 16.72
CA ARG A 486 2.38 0.82 16.91
C ARG A 486 2.63 2.33 16.79
N LYS A 487 2.03 3.00 15.81
CA LYS A 487 2.14 4.46 15.66
C LYS A 487 1.57 5.21 16.86
N VAL A 488 0.39 4.83 17.33
CA VAL A 488 -0.23 5.44 18.52
C VAL A 488 0.60 5.15 19.77
N THR A 489 1.03 3.91 19.95
CA THR A 489 1.86 3.53 21.11
C THR A 489 3.20 4.27 21.09
N ASN A 490 3.87 4.35 19.93
CA ASN A 490 5.13 5.09 19.77
C ASN A 490 4.91 6.59 20.02
N PHE A 491 3.82 7.16 19.53
CA PHE A 491 3.48 8.56 19.79
C PHE A 491 3.25 8.83 21.28
N LEU A 492 2.46 8.01 21.95
CA LEU A 492 2.22 8.12 23.39
C LEU A 492 3.51 7.88 24.19
N HIS A 493 4.34 6.92 23.76
CA HIS A 493 5.64 6.68 24.38
C HIS A 493 6.58 7.85 24.17
N SER A 494 6.63 8.43 22.96
CA SER A 494 7.45 9.62 22.68
C SER A 494 7.01 10.85 23.50
N LEU A 495 5.73 11.00 23.78
CA LEU A 495 5.24 12.05 24.67
C LEU A 495 5.66 11.80 26.13
N LYS A 496 5.58 10.55 26.61
CA LYS A 496 5.99 10.20 27.98
C LYS A 496 7.50 10.26 28.19
N THR A 497 8.29 9.93 27.16
CA THR A 497 9.75 9.92 27.20
C THR A 497 10.36 11.18 26.56
N PHE A 498 9.54 12.21 26.34
CA PHE A 498 10.01 13.45 25.73
C PHE A 498 11.12 14.09 26.56
N ASN A 499 12.29 14.16 25.96
CA ASN A 499 13.46 14.82 26.54
C ASN A 499 13.81 16.03 25.69
N PHE A 500 13.57 17.22 26.25
CA PHE A 500 13.78 18.49 25.56
C PHE A 500 15.22 18.66 25.05
N THR A 501 16.21 18.25 25.81
CA THR A 501 17.62 18.36 25.39
C THR A 501 17.93 17.47 24.19
N SER A 502 17.43 16.24 24.19
CA SER A 502 17.56 15.32 23.05
C SER A 502 16.82 15.85 21.82
N PHE A 503 15.63 16.40 22.01
CA PHE A 503 14.86 17.05 20.93
C PHE A 503 15.65 18.21 20.30
N CYS A 504 16.22 19.11 21.12
CA CYS A 504 17.03 20.21 20.62
C CYS A 504 18.27 19.73 19.84
N LYS A 505 18.99 18.72 20.35
CA LYS A 505 20.15 18.13 19.68
C LYS A 505 19.79 17.58 18.29
N ASN A 506 18.70 16.85 18.19
CA ASN A 506 18.26 16.22 16.92
C ASN A 506 17.83 17.25 15.87
N ASN A 507 17.39 18.44 16.29
CA ASN A 507 16.98 19.53 15.39
C ASN A 507 18.08 20.58 15.15
N THR A 508 19.30 20.34 15.59
CA THR A 508 20.44 21.23 15.38
C THR A 508 21.26 20.74 14.17
N PRO A 509 21.67 21.64 13.26
CA PRO A 509 22.46 21.23 12.10
C PRO A 509 23.83 20.70 12.55
N LYS A 510 24.29 19.63 11.91
CA LYS A 510 25.60 19.03 12.18
C LYS A 510 26.77 19.89 11.67
N GLU A 511 26.51 20.66 10.63
CA GLU A 511 27.51 21.55 10.02
C GLU A 511 27.46 22.94 10.66
N GLU A 512 28.54 23.36 11.28
CA GLU A 512 28.68 24.71 11.92
C GLU A 512 28.49 25.84 10.91
N ARG A 513 28.80 25.62 9.61
CA ARG A 513 28.62 26.63 8.55
C ARG A 513 27.15 27.06 8.38
N ILE A 514 26.19 26.16 8.58
CA ILE A 514 24.77 26.47 8.49
C ILE A 514 24.37 27.51 9.54
N MET A 515 24.96 27.46 10.73
CA MET A 515 24.72 28.44 11.80
C MET A 515 25.21 29.86 11.41
N VAL A 516 26.36 29.95 10.71
CA VAL A 516 26.86 31.21 10.19
C VAL A 516 25.93 31.79 9.14
N TYR A 517 25.47 30.97 8.19
CA TYR A 517 24.52 31.42 7.15
C TYR A 517 23.20 31.87 7.75
N PHE A 518 22.70 31.17 8.76
CA PHE A 518 21.50 31.57 9.51
C PHE A 518 21.70 32.95 10.18
N GLY A 519 22.81 33.18 10.86
CA GLY A 519 23.11 34.47 11.49
C GLY A 519 23.21 35.61 10.47
N LEU A 520 23.87 35.41 9.33
CA LEU A 520 23.93 36.37 8.24
C LEU A 520 22.56 36.66 7.64
N PHE A 521 21.74 35.65 7.44
CA PHE A 521 20.36 35.81 6.95
C PHE A 521 19.53 36.68 7.90
N CYS A 522 19.58 36.43 9.22
CA CYS A 522 18.85 37.22 10.21
C CYS A 522 19.32 38.69 10.25
N ILE A 523 20.62 38.97 10.06
CA ILE A 523 21.15 40.35 9.94
C ILE A 523 20.56 41.04 8.71
N ILE A 524 20.58 40.40 7.54
CA ILE A 524 20.01 40.94 6.31
C ILE A 524 18.51 41.21 6.48
N MET A 525 17.77 40.30 7.14
CA MET A 525 16.36 40.46 7.47
C MET A 525 16.10 41.73 8.25
N VAL A 526 16.87 41.98 9.34
CA VAL A 526 16.73 43.17 10.19
C VAL A 526 17.01 44.45 9.40
N PHE A 527 18.11 44.52 8.67
CA PHE A 527 18.46 45.70 7.86
C PHE A 527 17.43 45.97 6.76
N SER A 528 16.96 44.95 6.06
CA SER A 528 15.92 45.08 5.04
C SER A 528 14.61 45.56 5.64
N SER A 529 14.20 45.03 6.80
CA SER A 529 13.00 45.47 7.53
C SER A 529 13.14 46.91 7.98
N ALA A 530 14.24 47.28 8.63
CA ALA A 530 14.47 48.65 9.13
C ALA A 530 14.46 49.70 8.01
N TYR A 531 15.05 49.33 6.84
CA TYR A 531 15.10 50.24 5.67
C TYR A 531 13.73 50.39 4.98
N SER A 532 12.88 49.35 4.95
CA SER A 532 11.63 49.32 4.21
C SER A 532 10.45 49.89 4.97
N LEU A 533 10.55 50.08 6.30
CA LEU A 533 9.47 50.61 7.11
C LEU A 533 9.31 52.12 6.93
N PRO A 534 8.10 52.64 6.73
CA PRO A 534 7.81 54.07 6.69
C PRO A 534 8.24 54.77 7.98
N LYS A 535 8.78 55.98 7.88
CA LYS A 535 9.22 56.78 9.05
C LYS A 535 8.14 56.99 10.11
N SER A 536 6.87 57.12 9.68
CA SER A 536 5.72 57.27 10.58
C SER A 536 5.48 56.01 11.43
N LEU A 537 5.58 54.84 10.85
CA LEU A 537 5.46 53.55 11.59
C LEU A 537 6.68 53.32 12.47
N HIS A 538 7.87 53.70 11.99
CA HIS A 538 9.08 53.59 12.77
C HIS A 538 9.02 54.44 14.06
N GLN A 539 8.55 55.65 13.97
CA GLN A 539 8.35 56.53 15.13
C GLN A 539 7.26 56.03 16.09
N LYS A 540 6.14 55.52 15.52
CA LYS A 540 5.00 55.02 16.31
C LYS A 540 5.39 53.80 17.15
N TYR A 541 6.23 52.87 16.63
CA TYR A 541 6.59 51.62 17.27
C TYR A 541 8.09 51.54 17.65
N GLU A 542 8.74 52.66 17.84
CA GLU A 542 10.17 52.77 17.98
C GLU A 542 10.78 51.85 19.04
N SER A 543 10.25 51.79 20.24
CA SER A 543 10.78 50.96 21.32
C SER A 543 10.72 49.46 21.00
N ILE A 544 9.60 49.02 20.38
CA ILE A 544 9.41 47.61 20.05
C ILE A 544 10.31 47.21 18.88
N LEU A 545 10.41 48.08 17.87
CA LEU A 545 11.28 47.82 16.71
C LEU A 545 12.74 47.75 17.12
N TYR A 546 13.25 48.69 17.95
CA TYR A 546 14.62 48.59 18.43
C TYR A 546 14.89 47.36 19.29
N PHE A 547 13.93 46.99 20.16
CA PHE A 547 14.05 45.75 20.92
C PHE A 547 14.18 44.52 20.01
N ILE A 548 13.33 44.39 18.97
CA ILE A 548 13.37 43.29 17.99
C ILE A 548 14.72 43.33 17.26
N TYR A 549 15.12 44.50 16.73
CA TYR A 549 16.35 44.60 15.96
C TYR A 549 17.58 44.23 16.79
N TYR A 550 17.73 44.77 17.99
CA TYR A 550 18.86 44.45 18.85
C TYR A 550 18.86 42.98 19.31
N SER A 551 17.74 42.41 19.68
CA SER A 551 17.66 41.03 20.10
C SER A 551 18.04 40.05 18.98
N VAL A 552 17.52 40.33 17.74
CA VAL A 552 17.87 39.51 16.56
C VAL A 552 19.36 39.66 16.24
N LEU A 553 19.92 40.86 16.27
CA LEU A 553 21.34 41.09 16.01
C LEU A 553 22.24 40.39 17.04
N VAL A 554 21.90 40.44 18.31
CA VAL A 554 22.66 39.73 19.37
C VAL A 554 22.65 38.22 19.14
N LEU A 555 21.46 37.65 18.89
CA LEU A 555 21.36 36.22 18.64
C LEU A 555 22.12 35.84 17.33
N SER A 556 22.01 36.64 16.29
CA SER A 556 22.74 36.40 15.04
C SER A 556 24.25 36.42 15.20
N THR A 557 24.76 37.37 15.99
CA THR A 557 26.20 37.48 16.29
C THR A 557 26.73 36.24 17.01
N ILE A 558 25.96 35.66 17.91
CA ILE A 558 26.34 34.43 18.63
C ILE A 558 26.57 33.30 17.60
N PHE A 559 25.69 33.13 16.61
CA PHE A 559 25.83 32.06 15.63
C PHE A 559 26.92 32.33 14.59
N ILE A 560 27.14 33.59 14.20
CA ILE A 560 28.23 33.96 13.27
C ILE A 560 29.59 33.71 13.93
N THR A 561 29.70 34.04 15.19
CA THR A 561 30.97 33.91 15.93
C THR A 561 31.24 32.49 16.42
N TYR A 562 30.23 31.62 16.43
CA TYR A 562 30.31 30.27 16.99
C TYR A 562 31.47 29.43 16.44
N THR A 563 31.77 29.55 15.16
CA THR A 563 32.88 28.83 14.52
C THR A 563 34.23 29.17 15.13
N PHE A 564 34.39 30.39 15.64
CA PHE A 564 35.63 30.91 16.27
C PHE A 564 35.75 30.60 17.77
N TRP A 565 34.68 30.02 18.38
CA TRP A 565 34.70 29.73 19.79
C TRP A 565 35.67 28.60 20.15
N LEU A 566 36.36 28.76 21.26
CA LEU A 566 37.25 27.71 21.79
C LEU A 566 36.43 26.48 22.16
N LYS A 567 36.95 25.28 21.90
CA LYS A 567 36.28 24.00 22.20
C LYS A 567 35.73 23.90 23.63
N LYS A 568 36.40 24.52 24.61
CA LYS A 568 35.99 24.56 26.01
C LYS A 568 34.64 25.28 26.22
N PHE A 569 34.32 26.26 25.39
CA PHE A 569 33.06 27.04 25.47
C PHE A 569 31.96 26.50 24.54
N LYS A 570 32.26 25.52 23.67
CA LYS A 570 31.28 24.87 22.78
C LYS A 570 30.49 23.81 23.59
N ASN A 571 29.54 24.28 24.42
CA ASN A 571 28.61 23.38 25.09
C ASN A 571 27.48 23.01 24.12
N GLU A 572 27.44 21.73 23.74
CA GLU A 572 26.49 21.19 22.73
C GLU A 572 25.04 21.35 23.18
N ILE A 573 24.75 21.18 24.46
CA ILE A 573 23.40 21.32 25.01
C ILE A 573 22.93 22.78 24.92
N PHE A 574 23.81 23.70 25.34
CA PHE A 574 23.51 25.13 25.31
C PHE A 574 23.24 25.61 23.88
N ILE A 575 24.14 25.29 22.95
CA ILE A 575 24.03 25.77 21.57
C ILE A 575 22.82 25.15 20.85
N SER A 576 22.52 23.88 21.10
CA SER A 576 21.35 23.23 20.49
C SER A 576 20.02 23.78 21.01
N THR A 577 19.95 24.13 22.28
CA THR A 577 18.78 24.79 22.87
C THR A 577 18.63 26.20 22.31
N LEU A 578 19.73 26.98 22.29
CA LEU A 578 19.75 28.34 21.76
C LEU A 578 19.40 28.38 20.27
N TRP A 579 19.85 27.40 19.49
CA TRP A 579 19.51 27.25 18.07
C TRP A 579 17.99 27.15 17.84
N ASN A 580 17.34 26.23 18.54
CA ASN A 580 15.90 26.03 18.37
C ASN A 580 15.09 27.26 18.80
N ILE A 581 15.52 27.94 19.91
CA ILE A 581 14.89 29.17 20.36
C ILE A 581 15.12 30.30 19.34
N ALA A 582 16.34 30.46 18.84
CA ALA A 582 16.66 31.52 17.88
C ALA A 582 15.95 31.33 16.52
N VAL A 583 15.84 30.11 16.02
CA VAL A 583 15.05 29.83 14.79
C VAL A 583 13.59 30.21 15.00
N PHE A 584 12.99 29.78 16.12
CA PHE A 584 11.61 30.15 16.45
C PHE A 584 11.45 31.67 16.60
N TYR A 585 12.30 32.31 17.41
CA TYR A 585 12.19 33.72 17.74
C TYR A 585 12.45 34.61 16.51
N ASN A 586 13.56 34.43 15.81
CA ASN A 586 13.94 35.29 14.69
C ASN A 586 13.08 35.05 13.45
N LEU A 587 12.88 33.80 13.04
CA LEU A 587 12.27 33.49 11.75
C LEU A 587 10.75 33.32 11.83
N ALA A 588 10.18 32.83 12.94
CA ALA A 588 8.74 32.67 13.06
C ALA A 588 8.10 33.87 13.75
N PHE A 589 8.51 34.20 14.98
CA PHE A 589 7.88 35.26 15.78
C PHE A 589 8.23 36.66 15.27
N CYS A 590 9.51 37.04 15.21
CA CYS A 590 9.91 38.38 14.80
C CYS A 590 9.56 38.70 13.35
N ALA A 591 9.74 37.77 12.43
CA ALA A 591 9.39 37.99 11.03
C ALA A 591 7.88 38.20 10.85
N SER A 592 7.03 37.42 11.57
CA SER A 592 5.58 37.60 11.56
C SER A 592 5.16 38.92 12.21
N LEU A 593 5.77 39.30 13.32
CA LEU A 593 5.45 40.55 14.01
C LEU A 593 5.86 41.78 13.19
N LEU A 594 7.04 41.75 12.55
CA LEU A 594 7.47 42.81 11.63
C LEU A 594 6.55 42.92 10.41
N ALA A 595 6.05 41.82 9.90
CA ALA A 595 5.08 41.84 8.81
C ALA A 595 3.76 42.52 9.23
N ILE A 596 3.28 42.26 10.46
CA ILE A 596 2.07 42.91 11.02
C ILE A 596 2.33 44.39 11.23
N ILE A 597 3.41 44.78 11.92
CA ILE A 597 3.78 46.20 12.17
C ILE A 597 3.97 46.94 10.84
N GLY A 598 4.59 46.32 9.84
CA GLY A 598 4.83 46.90 8.52
C GLY A 598 3.61 46.86 7.61
N GLN A 599 2.41 46.57 8.14
CA GLN A 599 1.15 46.57 7.40
C GLN A 599 1.19 45.70 6.16
N PHE A 600 1.92 44.56 6.23
CA PHE A 600 2.09 43.61 5.15
C PHE A 600 2.65 44.24 3.86
N SER A 601 3.52 45.24 3.99
CA SER A 601 4.21 45.80 2.84
C SER A 601 5.02 44.74 2.06
N GLN A 602 5.23 44.96 0.77
CA GLN A 602 5.84 43.94 -0.11
C GLN A 602 7.18 43.40 0.42
N VAL A 603 8.03 44.28 0.97
CA VAL A 603 9.33 43.86 1.51
C VAL A 603 9.18 43.05 2.80
N GLN A 604 8.27 43.44 3.69
CA GLN A 604 8.01 42.69 4.93
C GLN A 604 7.40 41.32 4.65
N LEU A 605 6.56 41.24 3.61
CA LEU A 605 6.01 39.97 3.14
C LEU A 605 7.11 39.06 2.54
N ALA A 606 8.00 39.61 1.75
CA ALA A 606 9.13 38.86 1.20
C ALA A 606 10.04 38.32 2.31
N ILE A 607 10.31 39.10 3.36
CA ILE A 607 11.05 38.69 4.56
C ILE A 607 10.33 37.56 5.26
N LEU A 608 9.03 37.68 5.48
CA LEU A 608 8.23 36.64 6.13
C LEU A 608 8.27 35.33 5.33
N ILE A 609 7.98 35.37 4.04
CA ILE A 609 7.97 34.17 3.18
C ILE A 609 9.35 33.51 3.18
N THR A 610 10.44 34.26 2.99
CA THR A 610 11.80 33.73 2.99
C THR A 610 12.17 33.15 4.35
N SER A 611 11.74 33.76 5.47
CA SER A 611 11.95 33.23 6.82
C SER A 611 11.22 31.91 7.03
N LEU A 612 9.97 31.78 6.55
CA LEU A 612 9.21 30.53 6.67
C LEU A 612 9.77 29.41 5.79
N VAL A 613 10.23 29.73 4.60
CA VAL A 613 10.96 28.78 3.75
C VAL A 613 12.24 28.31 4.44
N THR A 614 12.98 29.25 5.06
CA THR A 614 14.22 28.94 5.79
C THR A 614 13.96 28.02 7.00
N ILE A 615 12.92 28.26 7.81
CA ILE A 615 12.50 27.33 8.87
C ILE A 615 12.24 25.94 8.31
N SER A 616 11.55 25.88 7.20
CA SER A 616 11.17 24.61 6.56
C SER A 616 12.38 23.82 6.04
N ILE A 617 13.43 24.50 5.63
CA ILE A 617 14.70 23.88 5.23
C ILE A 617 15.49 23.40 6.45
N LEU A 618 15.57 24.22 7.49
CA LEU A 618 16.43 23.99 8.66
C LEU A 618 15.86 22.95 9.64
N MET A 619 14.54 22.81 9.73
CA MET A 619 13.87 21.99 10.75
C MET A 619 13.15 20.78 10.13
N TYR A 620 12.93 19.73 10.94
CA TYR A 620 12.00 18.66 10.54
C TYR A 620 10.60 19.23 10.34
N TRP A 621 9.86 18.70 9.37
CA TRP A 621 8.59 19.28 8.94
C TRP A 621 7.56 19.48 10.08
N GLN A 622 7.46 18.51 11.03
CA GLN A 622 6.56 18.64 12.19
C GLN A 622 6.95 19.82 13.09
N VAL A 623 8.25 19.98 13.33
CA VAL A 623 8.80 21.05 14.16
C VAL A 623 8.64 22.40 13.44
N ALA A 624 8.94 22.42 12.15
CA ALA A 624 8.74 23.61 11.31
C ALA A 624 7.28 24.09 11.34
N LEU A 625 6.33 23.17 11.17
CA LEU A 625 4.90 23.49 11.22
C LEU A 625 4.48 24.07 12.58
N LEU A 626 4.90 23.43 13.67
CA LEU A 626 4.62 23.91 15.02
C LEU A 626 5.23 25.28 15.29
N MET A 627 6.48 25.51 14.85
CA MET A 627 7.15 26.78 15.00
C MET A 627 6.46 27.90 14.20
N ILE A 628 6.07 27.62 12.96
CA ILE A 628 5.37 28.58 12.11
C ILE A 628 4.02 28.95 12.71
N ILE A 629 3.18 27.96 13.03
CA ILE A 629 1.86 28.20 13.62
C ILE A 629 1.99 28.92 14.97
N GLY A 630 2.86 28.43 15.84
CA GLY A 630 3.10 29.02 17.16
C GLY A 630 3.65 30.45 17.06
N GLY A 631 4.58 30.72 16.15
CA GLY A 631 5.17 32.02 15.93
C GLY A 631 4.15 33.05 15.41
N VAL A 632 3.31 32.66 14.42
CA VAL A 632 2.24 33.51 13.90
C VAL A 632 1.18 33.81 14.97
N ILE A 633 0.68 32.80 15.67
CA ILE A 633 -0.30 32.99 16.75
C ILE A 633 0.28 33.90 17.84
N LEU A 634 1.52 33.66 18.26
CA LEU A 634 2.15 34.45 19.31
C LEU A 634 2.37 35.90 18.87
N SER A 635 2.73 36.16 17.61
CA SER A 635 2.92 37.52 17.08
C SER A 635 1.58 38.27 16.99
N ILE A 636 0.50 37.61 16.59
CA ILE A 636 -0.85 38.19 16.57
C ILE A 636 -1.33 38.50 18.00
N LEU A 637 -1.15 37.58 18.95
CA LEU A 637 -1.51 37.79 20.35
C LEU A 637 -0.69 38.93 20.99
N TYR A 638 0.63 38.95 20.72
CA TYR A 638 1.51 40.03 21.23
C TYR A 638 1.08 41.38 20.66
N TYR A 639 0.81 41.47 19.36
CA TYR A 639 0.30 42.70 18.72
C TYR A 639 -1.01 43.15 19.33
N LYS A 640 -1.99 42.26 19.49
CA LYS A 640 -3.31 42.54 20.05
C LYS A 640 -3.24 43.01 21.51
N ILE A 641 -2.35 42.45 22.33
CA ILE A 641 -2.27 42.75 23.76
C ILE A 641 -1.46 44.02 24.04
N TYR A 642 -0.35 44.20 23.33
CA TYR A 642 0.63 45.24 23.65
C TYR A 642 0.64 46.43 22.70
N ILE A 643 0.09 46.34 21.49
CA ILE A 643 0.24 47.36 20.48
C ILE A 643 -1.10 48.05 20.19
N ASP A 644 -2.14 47.32 19.75
CA ASP A 644 -3.43 47.94 19.46
C ASP A 644 -4.58 46.93 19.39
N ILE A 645 -5.66 47.11 20.13
CA ILE A 645 -6.77 46.19 20.22
C ILE A 645 -7.68 46.25 18.98
N ASN A 646 -7.78 47.41 18.32
CA ASN A 646 -8.79 47.67 17.27
C ASN A 646 -8.27 47.51 15.85
N LEU A 647 -6.97 47.64 15.61
CA LEU A 647 -6.37 47.66 14.27
C LEU A 647 -6.24 46.26 13.60
N VAL A 648 -6.32 45.16 14.36
CA VAL A 648 -6.22 43.82 13.79
C VAL A 648 -7.43 43.50 12.90
N GLY A 649 -8.60 43.97 13.24
CA GLY A 649 -9.84 43.78 12.46
C GLY A 649 -9.78 44.43 11.07
N ASP A 650 -9.30 45.70 11.04
CA ASP A 650 -9.23 46.46 9.78
C ASP A 650 -8.16 45.91 8.80
N TYR A 651 -7.05 45.37 9.33
CA TYR A 651 -6.02 44.75 8.49
C TYR A 651 -6.39 43.36 8.00
N MET A 652 -7.18 42.58 8.76
CA MET A 652 -7.66 41.26 8.32
C MET A 652 -8.57 41.35 7.10
N ASN A 653 -9.17 42.48 6.86
CA ASN A 653 -10.03 42.78 5.71
C ASN A 653 -9.22 43.26 4.49
N ASN A 654 -7.91 43.50 4.62
CA ASN A 654 -7.10 43.97 3.52
C ASN A 654 -6.76 42.83 2.57
N LEU A 655 -6.98 43.03 1.27
CA LEU A 655 -6.66 42.04 0.20
C LEU A 655 -5.22 41.53 0.29
N GLN A 656 -4.26 42.41 0.65
CA GLN A 656 -2.85 42.00 0.82
C GLN A 656 -2.69 41.01 1.97
N PHE A 657 -3.42 41.18 3.07
CA PHE A 657 -3.42 40.25 4.19
C PHE A 657 -3.93 38.86 3.75
N ILE A 658 -5.06 38.82 3.07
CA ILE A 658 -5.70 37.59 2.62
C ILE A 658 -4.82 36.82 1.60
N ILE A 659 -4.25 37.54 0.62
CA ILE A 659 -3.32 36.94 -0.34
C ILE A 659 -2.11 36.35 0.38
N THR A 660 -1.55 37.06 1.35
CA THR A 660 -0.38 36.61 2.10
C THR A 660 -0.68 35.37 2.94
N TYR A 661 -1.79 35.37 3.67
CA TYR A 661 -2.17 34.20 4.45
C TYR A 661 -2.57 33.02 3.56
N SER A 662 -3.18 33.26 2.41
CA SER A 662 -3.42 32.21 1.40
C SER A 662 -2.12 31.65 0.85
N LEU A 663 -1.14 32.48 0.52
CA LEU A 663 0.19 32.05 0.10
C LEU A 663 0.94 31.32 1.22
N LEU A 664 0.81 31.77 2.46
CA LEU A 664 1.34 31.10 3.64
C LEU A 664 0.69 29.72 3.86
N LEU A 665 -0.62 29.64 3.74
CA LEU A 665 -1.33 28.38 3.83
C LEU A 665 -0.89 27.42 2.74
N VAL A 666 -0.82 27.88 1.49
CA VAL A 666 -0.37 27.08 0.33
C VAL A 666 1.09 26.68 0.49
N SER A 667 1.97 27.57 0.91
CA SER A 667 3.38 27.23 1.12
C SER A 667 3.58 26.25 2.28
N THR A 668 2.84 26.41 3.37
CA THR A 668 2.83 25.48 4.51
C THR A 668 2.34 24.09 4.10
N ILE A 669 1.29 24.04 3.28
CA ILE A 669 0.75 22.81 2.69
C ILE A 669 1.77 22.16 1.76
N LEU A 670 2.38 22.93 0.85
CA LEU A 670 3.42 22.42 -0.04
C LEU A 670 4.62 21.85 0.73
N ILE A 671 5.04 22.51 1.79
CA ILE A 671 6.13 22.05 2.67
C ILE A 671 5.71 20.76 3.39
N ALA A 672 4.49 20.71 3.92
CA ALA A 672 3.95 19.51 4.57
C ALA A 672 3.89 18.30 3.63
N PHE A 673 3.72 18.52 2.33
CA PHE A 673 3.68 17.46 1.33
C PHE A 673 5.03 17.10 0.70
N LEU A 674 5.88 18.09 0.43
CA LEU A 674 7.14 17.88 -0.28
C LEU A 674 8.23 17.32 0.64
N LYS A 675 8.36 17.82 1.86
CA LYS A 675 9.42 17.43 2.79
C LYS A 675 9.29 15.98 3.33
N PRO A 676 8.10 15.47 3.68
CA PRO A 676 7.93 14.06 4.00
C PRO A 676 8.34 13.12 2.86
N LYS A 677 8.12 13.54 1.61
CA LYS A 677 8.52 12.77 0.43
C LYS A 677 10.05 12.71 0.30
N GLN A 678 10.73 13.81 0.55
CA GLN A 678 12.20 13.88 0.53
C GLN A 678 12.81 13.05 1.67
N GLN A 679 12.30 13.20 2.89
CA GLN A 679 12.73 12.38 4.03
C GLN A 679 12.41 10.89 3.84
N TYR A 680 11.29 10.58 3.18
CA TYR A 680 10.96 9.19 2.84
C TYR A 680 11.88 8.63 1.75
N GLN A 681 12.33 9.45 0.81
CA GLN A 681 13.33 9.05 -0.19
C GLN A 681 14.69 8.76 0.47
N GLU A 682 15.18 9.65 1.34
CA GLU A 682 16.41 9.42 2.11
C GLU A 682 16.31 8.15 2.96
N LEU A 683 15.20 7.95 3.68
CA LEU A 683 14.97 6.74 4.46
C LEU A 683 14.83 5.47 3.59
N THR A 684 14.34 5.64 2.37
CA THR A 684 14.20 4.54 1.40
C THR A 684 15.54 4.20 0.78
N GLU A 685 16.40 5.18 0.53
CA GLU A 685 17.78 4.98 0.07
C GLU A 685 18.62 4.28 1.15
N ASP A 686 18.52 4.70 2.41
CA ASP A 686 19.17 4.02 3.55
C ASP A 686 18.67 2.59 3.72
N ASN A 687 17.35 2.36 3.62
CA ASN A 687 16.77 1.02 3.68
C ASN A 687 17.17 0.17 2.46
N ASN A 688 17.27 0.75 1.27
CA ASN A 688 17.73 0.04 0.08
C ASN A 688 19.21 -0.33 0.19
N ALA A 689 20.06 0.54 0.76
CA ALA A 689 21.45 0.23 1.07
C ALA A 689 21.55 -0.90 2.09
N PHE A 690 20.74 -0.86 3.15
CA PHE A 690 20.66 -1.93 4.16
C PHE A 690 20.17 -3.25 3.55
N LEU A 691 19.14 -3.21 2.70
CA LEU A 691 18.62 -4.39 2.00
C LEU A 691 19.63 -4.94 0.99
N SER A 692 20.35 -4.09 0.28
CA SER A 692 21.44 -4.49 -0.62
C SER A 692 22.52 -5.25 0.12
N ASN A 693 22.98 -4.73 1.27
CA ASN A 693 23.96 -5.42 2.10
C ASN A 693 23.45 -6.78 2.59
N LYS A 694 22.17 -6.85 3.00
CA LYS A 694 21.56 -8.11 3.43
C LYS A 694 21.40 -9.13 2.29
N VAL A 695 21.10 -8.65 1.09
CA VAL A 695 21.05 -9.49 -0.12
C VAL A 695 22.46 -10.02 -0.46
N ASP A 696 23.49 -9.18 -0.33
CA ASP A 696 24.87 -9.60 -0.55
C ASP A 696 25.35 -10.62 0.49
N ASP A 697 24.95 -10.49 1.74
CA ASP A 697 25.22 -11.48 2.77
C ASP A 697 24.49 -12.81 2.50
N GLN A 698 23.22 -12.76 2.11
CA GLN A 698 22.48 -13.96 1.70
C GLN A 698 23.06 -14.61 0.45
N LYS A 699 23.57 -13.82 -0.49
CA LYS A 699 24.25 -14.33 -1.68
C LYS A 699 25.56 -15.04 -1.32
N LYS A 700 26.34 -14.51 -0.38
CA LYS A 700 27.55 -15.17 0.14
C LYS A 700 27.22 -16.48 0.84
N GLU A 701 26.15 -16.50 1.63
CA GLU A 701 25.68 -17.73 2.30
C GLU A 701 25.21 -18.78 1.28
N LEU A 702 24.44 -18.35 0.27
CA LEU A 702 23.99 -19.20 -0.82
C LEU A 702 25.18 -19.76 -1.61
N THR A 703 26.20 -18.95 -1.86
CA THR A 703 27.41 -19.37 -2.57
C THR A 703 28.16 -20.46 -1.78
N LYS A 704 28.30 -20.29 -0.46
CA LYS A 704 28.87 -21.32 0.41
C LYS A 704 28.07 -22.64 0.37
N LEU A 705 26.75 -22.55 0.41
CA LEU A 705 25.88 -23.72 0.29
C LEU A 705 26.05 -24.41 -1.08
N TYR A 706 26.21 -23.60 -2.14
CA TYR A 706 26.48 -24.13 -3.48
C TYR A 706 27.85 -24.84 -3.58
N GLU A 707 28.88 -24.31 -2.94
CA GLU A 707 30.22 -24.93 -2.86
C GLU A 707 30.14 -26.25 -2.13
N ILE A 708 29.53 -26.32 -0.97
CA ILE A 708 29.32 -27.56 -0.19
C ILE A 708 28.52 -28.58 -1.02
N LYS A 709 27.47 -28.16 -1.69
CA LYS A 709 26.68 -29.03 -2.57
C LYS A 709 27.53 -29.60 -3.71
N ASN A 710 28.36 -28.79 -4.34
CA ASN A 710 29.20 -29.20 -5.46
C ASN A 710 30.32 -30.16 -5.01
N GLU A 711 30.90 -29.95 -3.85
CA GLU A 711 31.87 -30.86 -3.23
C GLU A 711 31.21 -32.21 -2.93
N LEU A 712 30.00 -32.19 -2.37
CA LEU A 712 29.23 -33.41 -2.12
C LEU A 712 28.95 -34.20 -3.43
N LEU A 713 28.53 -33.50 -4.50
CA LEU A 713 28.30 -34.13 -5.81
C LEU A 713 29.57 -34.71 -6.41
N ARG A 714 30.71 -34.02 -6.25
CA ARG A 714 32.03 -34.50 -6.73
C ARG A 714 32.49 -35.75 -5.98
N ASN A 715 32.33 -35.81 -4.67
CA ASN A 715 32.65 -36.98 -3.86
C ASN A 715 31.73 -38.15 -4.23
N LEU A 716 30.47 -37.92 -4.49
CA LEU A 716 29.51 -38.91 -4.98
C LEU A 716 29.94 -39.50 -6.32
N GLU A 717 30.30 -38.64 -7.28
CA GLU A 717 30.79 -39.09 -8.59
C GLU A 717 32.01 -40.03 -8.47
N HIS A 718 32.96 -39.65 -7.60
CA HIS A 718 34.15 -40.44 -7.40
C HIS A 718 33.84 -41.80 -6.77
N GLU A 719 32.98 -41.82 -5.73
CA GLU A 719 32.63 -43.04 -5.01
C GLU A 719 31.75 -44.02 -5.80
N THR A 720 30.94 -43.51 -6.72
CA THR A 720 30.18 -44.38 -7.66
C THR A 720 30.99 -44.87 -8.81
N ARG A 721 31.93 -44.07 -9.33
CA ARG A 721 32.80 -44.47 -10.47
C ARG A 721 33.66 -45.69 -10.19
N THR A 722 34.22 -45.76 -8.97
CA THR A 722 35.12 -46.86 -8.58
C THR A 722 34.51 -48.26 -8.70
N PRO A 723 33.34 -48.55 -8.06
CA PRO A 723 32.71 -49.87 -8.21
C PRO A 723 32.17 -50.13 -9.62
N ILE A 724 31.68 -49.10 -10.32
CA ILE A 724 31.21 -49.23 -11.71
C ILE A 724 32.37 -49.65 -12.63
N VAL A 725 33.52 -49.01 -12.53
CA VAL A 725 34.73 -49.37 -13.30
C VAL A 725 35.20 -50.77 -12.92
N GLY A 726 35.15 -51.11 -11.61
CA GLY A 726 35.49 -52.49 -11.20
C GLY A 726 34.61 -53.54 -11.84
N ILE A 727 33.31 -53.36 -11.81
CA ILE A 727 32.34 -54.29 -12.41
C ILE A 727 32.55 -54.38 -13.93
N THR A 728 32.63 -53.23 -14.61
CA THR A 728 32.75 -53.20 -16.07
C THR A 728 34.09 -53.76 -16.56
N SER A 729 35.21 -53.36 -15.92
CA SER A 729 36.53 -53.83 -16.33
C SER A 729 36.73 -55.31 -16.05
N LEU A 730 36.39 -55.82 -14.86
CA LEU A 730 36.47 -57.23 -14.55
C LEU A 730 35.52 -58.08 -15.39
N GLY A 731 34.30 -57.56 -15.67
CA GLY A 731 33.36 -58.21 -16.56
C GLY A 731 33.87 -58.29 -17.97
N GLN A 732 34.52 -57.26 -18.46
CA GLN A 732 35.11 -57.24 -19.80
C GLN A 732 36.32 -58.17 -19.89
N VAL A 733 37.22 -58.10 -18.90
CA VAL A 733 38.40 -59.02 -18.84
C VAL A 733 38.00 -60.52 -18.74
N LEU A 734 36.90 -60.78 -17.96
CA LEU A 734 36.38 -62.13 -17.84
C LEU A 734 35.73 -62.59 -19.16
N SER A 735 34.99 -61.70 -19.83
CA SER A 735 34.37 -61.99 -21.15
C SER A 735 35.43 -62.27 -22.23
N ASP A 736 36.46 -61.40 -22.33
CA ASP A 736 37.47 -61.47 -23.41
C ASP A 736 38.47 -62.59 -23.22
N ASN A 737 38.69 -63.12 -22.02
CA ASN A 737 39.63 -64.11 -21.67
C ASN A 737 39.07 -65.36 -20.96
N TYR A 738 37.77 -65.63 -21.10
CA TYR A 738 37.07 -66.67 -20.36
C TYR A 738 37.73 -68.03 -20.48
N ASP A 739 38.19 -68.42 -21.70
CA ASP A 739 38.79 -69.69 -21.97
C ASP A 739 40.28 -69.78 -21.49
N LYS A 740 40.90 -68.62 -21.26
CA LYS A 740 42.34 -68.58 -20.78
C LYS A 740 42.44 -68.60 -19.27
N PHE A 741 41.34 -68.34 -18.54
CA PHE A 741 41.31 -68.34 -17.08
C PHE A 741 41.05 -69.78 -16.56
N ASN A 742 41.80 -70.17 -15.53
CA ASN A 742 41.47 -71.37 -14.78
C ASN A 742 40.19 -71.14 -13.90
N GLU A 743 39.62 -72.22 -13.37
CA GLU A 743 38.37 -72.16 -12.60
C GLU A 743 38.45 -71.24 -11.37
N GLU A 744 39.60 -71.26 -10.69
CA GLU A 744 39.85 -70.43 -9.51
C GLU A 744 39.91 -68.95 -9.88
N GLN A 745 40.57 -68.60 -10.98
CA GLN A 745 40.61 -67.25 -11.49
C GLN A 745 39.26 -66.74 -11.93
N ARG A 746 38.43 -67.58 -12.59
CA ARG A 746 37.04 -67.24 -12.94
C ARG A 746 36.17 -66.98 -11.70
N ARG A 747 36.20 -67.87 -10.71
CA ARG A 747 35.50 -67.74 -9.45
C ARG A 747 35.92 -66.49 -8.72
N LYS A 748 37.18 -66.12 -8.66
CA LYS A 748 37.69 -64.90 -8.06
C LYS A 748 37.16 -63.67 -8.79
N ALA A 749 37.23 -63.62 -10.11
CA ALA A 749 36.69 -62.47 -10.87
C ALA A 749 35.20 -62.29 -10.71
N ILE A 750 34.43 -63.41 -10.73
CA ILE A 750 32.96 -63.34 -10.46
C ILE A 750 32.68 -62.84 -9.06
N LYS A 751 33.46 -63.27 -8.05
CA LYS A 751 33.33 -62.81 -6.67
C LYS A 751 33.64 -61.32 -6.55
N ASP A 752 34.70 -60.84 -7.18
CA ASP A 752 35.10 -59.42 -7.14
C ASP A 752 34.05 -58.50 -7.83
N ILE A 753 33.39 -59.01 -8.89
CA ILE A 753 32.27 -58.36 -9.56
C ILE A 753 31.06 -58.30 -8.61
N ALA A 754 30.69 -59.41 -7.97
CA ALA A 754 29.58 -59.48 -7.01
C ALA A 754 29.81 -58.55 -5.82
N ASP A 755 31.00 -58.57 -5.21
CA ASP A 755 31.38 -57.69 -4.13
C ASP A 755 31.30 -56.19 -4.52
N SER A 756 31.74 -55.85 -5.74
CA SER A 756 31.65 -54.48 -6.27
C SER A 756 30.21 -54.05 -6.53
N SER A 757 29.36 -54.98 -6.98
CA SER A 757 27.92 -54.73 -7.20
C SER A 757 27.16 -54.52 -5.88
N GLU A 758 27.48 -55.33 -4.87
CA GLU A 758 26.91 -55.20 -3.54
C GLU A 758 27.29 -53.86 -2.88
N ARG A 759 28.55 -53.45 -3.03
CA ARG A 759 29.05 -52.16 -2.59
C ARG A 759 28.32 -50.99 -3.26
N LEU A 760 28.09 -51.03 -4.56
CA LEU A 760 27.35 -50.00 -5.29
C LEU A 760 25.90 -49.95 -4.81
N THR A 761 25.25 -51.08 -4.64
CA THR A 761 23.88 -51.17 -4.16
C THR A 761 23.73 -50.57 -2.75
N SER A 762 24.66 -50.90 -1.85
CA SER A 762 24.68 -50.32 -0.49
C SER A 762 24.84 -48.80 -0.50
N LEU A 763 25.72 -48.27 -1.37
CA LEU A 763 25.94 -46.85 -1.51
C LEU A 763 24.67 -46.12 -2.02
N VAL A 764 24.03 -46.68 -3.07
CA VAL A 764 22.78 -46.10 -3.63
C VAL A 764 21.66 -46.12 -2.61
N ASN A 765 21.48 -47.23 -1.89
CA ASN A 765 20.45 -47.31 -0.84
C ASN A 765 20.67 -46.32 0.30
N ASN A 766 21.91 -46.11 0.75
CA ASN A 766 22.23 -45.11 1.78
C ASN A 766 21.94 -43.69 1.31
N LEU A 767 22.18 -43.37 0.02
CA LEU A 767 21.87 -42.10 -0.56
C LEU A 767 20.36 -41.83 -0.68
N ILE A 768 19.61 -42.86 -1.09
CA ILE A 768 18.13 -42.78 -1.14
C ILE A 768 17.58 -42.50 0.25
N ASP A 769 18.07 -43.18 1.28
CA ASP A 769 17.61 -43.00 2.63
C ASP A 769 18.01 -41.62 3.18
N LEU A 770 19.21 -41.14 2.94
CA LEU A 770 19.59 -39.76 3.30
C LEU A 770 18.71 -38.70 2.58
N SER A 771 18.36 -38.95 1.32
CA SER A 771 17.48 -38.09 0.57
C SER A 771 16.04 -38.07 1.13
N LYS A 772 15.54 -39.24 1.59
CA LYS A 772 14.22 -39.30 2.26
C LYS A 772 14.18 -38.47 3.53
N PHE A 773 15.21 -38.54 4.38
CA PHE A 773 15.30 -37.78 5.62
C PHE A 773 15.51 -36.28 5.42
N ASN A 774 15.92 -35.81 4.26
CA ASN A 774 16.00 -34.40 3.90
C ASN A 774 14.67 -33.85 3.42
N ASN A 775 13.66 -34.69 3.21
CA ASN A 775 12.32 -34.30 2.79
C ASN A 775 11.42 -34.11 4.02
N ALA A 776 10.98 -32.89 4.28
CA ALA A 776 10.20 -32.51 5.47
C ALA A 776 8.85 -33.26 5.63
N SER A 777 8.44 -34.04 4.63
CA SER A 777 7.20 -34.82 4.64
C SER A 777 7.39 -36.31 4.95
N TYR A 778 8.63 -36.76 5.21
CA TYR A 778 8.87 -38.18 5.50
C TYR A 778 8.64 -38.49 6.99
N GLU A 779 7.71 -39.40 7.28
CA GLU A 779 7.39 -39.85 8.62
C GLU A 779 7.96 -41.26 8.88
N LEU A 780 8.65 -41.43 10.03
CA LEU A 780 9.14 -42.71 10.49
C LEU A 780 8.01 -43.61 11.01
N ASN A 781 8.08 -44.90 10.72
CA ASN A 781 7.10 -45.87 11.27
C ASN A 781 7.57 -46.38 12.64
N LYS A 782 7.40 -45.53 13.67
CA LYS A 782 7.83 -45.82 15.04
C LYS A 782 6.87 -46.79 15.74
N LYS A 783 7.42 -47.83 16.32
CA LYS A 783 6.70 -48.82 17.14
C LYS A 783 7.48 -49.07 18.41
N GLU A 784 6.84 -49.68 19.38
CA GLU A 784 7.50 -50.18 20.60
C GLU A 784 8.31 -51.43 20.25
N ILE A 785 9.61 -51.32 20.33
CA ILE A 785 10.58 -52.41 19.98
C ILE A 785 11.40 -52.76 21.20
N ASN A 786 11.59 -54.07 21.45
CA ASN A 786 12.52 -54.56 22.42
C ASN A 786 13.96 -54.47 21.88
N LEU A 787 14.66 -53.41 22.26
CA LEU A 787 16.03 -53.17 21.82
C LEU A 787 17.00 -54.24 22.29
N SER A 788 16.76 -54.91 23.45
CA SER A 788 17.61 -55.97 23.97
C SER A 788 17.63 -57.18 23.02
N GLU A 789 16.46 -57.63 22.57
CA GLU A 789 16.31 -58.69 21.59
C GLU A 789 16.88 -58.26 20.22
N LEU A 790 16.57 -57.05 19.76
CA LEU A 790 17.05 -56.54 18.48
C LEU A 790 18.58 -56.49 18.42
N VAL A 791 19.25 -56.04 19.48
CA VAL A 791 20.75 -55.99 19.49
C VAL A 791 21.33 -57.41 19.46
N HIS A 792 20.73 -58.40 20.16
CA HIS A 792 21.19 -59.77 20.08
C HIS A 792 21.01 -60.34 18.67
N GLU A 793 19.87 -60.15 18.05
CA GLU A 793 19.59 -60.66 16.69
C GLU A 793 20.59 -60.03 15.67
N ARG A 794 20.76 -58.69 15.72
CA ARG A 794 21.67 -58.01 14.80
C ARG A 794 23.14 -58.42 15.00
N LEU A 795 23.55 -58.62 16.26
CA LEU A 795 24.90 -59.04 16.53
C LEU A 795 25.22 -60.43 15.93
N GLU A 796 24.29 -61.39 16.16
CA GLU A 796 24.48 -62.76 15.58
C GLU A 796 24.50 -62.73 14.05
N LEU A 797 23.67 -61.90 13.43
CA LEU A 797 23.69 -61.66 12.00
C LEU A 797 25.04 -61.08 11.52
N CYS A 798 25.52 -60.05 12.20
CA CYS A 798 26.80 -59.42 11.87
C CYS A 798 28.01 -60.39 12.03
N LYS A 799 28.00 -61.21 13.10
CA LYS A 799 29.01 -62.25 13.28
C LYS A 799 29.01 -63.24 12.13
N LYS A 800 27.83 -63.74 11.77
CA LYS A 800 27.68 -64.74 10.67
C LYS A 800 28.18 -64.18 9.32
N LEU A 801 27.91 -62.91 9.03
CA LEU A 801 28.25 -62.30 7.74
C LEU A 801 29.71 -61.80 7.66
N TYR A 802 30.27 -61.28 8.74
CA TYR A 802 31.54 -60.53 8.69
C TYR A 802 32.71 -61.22 9.44
N MET A 803 32.50 -62.34 10.14
CA MET A 803 33.59 -63.13 10.79
C MET A 803 34.05 -64.36 10.00
N GLN A 804 33.63 -64.53 8.77
CA GLN A 804 34.10 -65.64 7.91
C GLN A 804 35.44 -65.29 7.28
N GLY A 805 36.57 -65.58 7.99
CA GLY A 805 37.92 -65.36 7.49
C GLY A 805 39.00 -65.69 8.54
N LYS A 806 40.15 -66.24 8.13
CA LYS A 806 41.23 -66.59 9.04
C LYS A 806 41.86 -65.47 9.84
N ASP A 807 41.65 -64.23 9.40
CA ASP A 807 42.27 -63.02 10.02
C ASP A 807 41.51 -62.51 11.23
N LYS A 808 40.36 -63.08 11.63
CA LYS A 808 39.49 -62.62 12.72
C LYS A 808 39.28 -63.62 13.84
N GLU A 809 40.03 -64.74 13.90
CA GLU A 809 39.98 -65.77 14.93
C GLU A 809 40.31 -65.25 16.35
N ASN A 810 40.95 -64.07 16.46
CA ASN A 810 41.37 -63.45 17.73
C ASN A 810 40.45 -62.27 18.19
N LEU A 811 39.21 -62.17 17.65
CA LEU A 811 38.20 -61.18 18.12
C LEU A 811 37.22 -61.82 19.09
N TRP A 812 37.12 -61.23 20.27
CA TRP A 812 36.22 -61.65 21.31
C TRP A 812 35.10 -60.62 21.47
N PHE A 813 33.87 -61.09 21.89
CA PHE A 813 32.75 -60.22 22.13
C PHE A 813 32.35 -60.29 23.61
N ASN A 814 32.31 -59.12 24.26
CA ASN A 814 31.83 -58.97 25.62
C ASN A 814 30.47 -58.23 25.58
N LEU A 815 29.42 -58.88 26.05
CA LEU A 815 28.02 -58.36 26.02
C LEU A 815 27.58 -57.91 27.39
N GLN A 816 27.15 -56.68 27.48
CA GLN A 816 26.57 -56.08 28.69
C GLN A 816 25.22 -55.46 28.33
N ILE A 817 24.21 -56.33 28.14
CA ILE A 817 22.89 -55.94 27.63
C ILE A 817 21.88 -56.11 28.77
N GLU A 818 21.23 -55.00 29.18
CA GLU A 818 20.12 -55.05 30.11
C GLU A 818 18.87 -55.66 29.44
N ASP A 819 18.17 -56.54 30.13
CA ASP A 819 16.96 -57.21 29.60
C ASP A 819 15.76 -56.28 29.50
N LYS A 820 14.89 -56.48 28.49
CA LYS A 820 13.57 -55.82 28.31
C LYS A 820 13.60 -54.32 28.21
N LEU A 821 14.63 -53.76 27.55
CA LEU A 821 14.64 -52.35 27.23
C LEU A 821 13.78 -52.03 25.97
N ILE A 822 12.69 -51.36 26.14
CA ILE A 822 11.73 -51.02 25.07
C ILE A 822 11.87 -49.53 24.70
N ALA A 823 11.97 -49.23 23.41
CA ALA A 823 11.97 -47.89 22.88
C ALA A 823 10.94 -47.73 21.75
N LEU A 824 10.39 -46.53 21.61
CA LEU A 824 9.53 -46.16 20.48
C LEU A 824 10.39 -45.79 19.29
N CYS A 825 10.59 -46.71 18.37
CA CYS A 825 11.51 -46.49 17.25
C CYS A 825 11.08 -47.24 15.95
N ASP A 826 11.69 -46.81 14.82
CA ASP A 826 11.56 -47.51 13.55
C ASP A 826 12.58 -48.66 13.49
N GLU A 827 12.08 -49.87 13.54
CA GLU A 827 12.89 -51.12 13.61
C GLU A 827 13.89 -51.23 12.46
N TYR A 828 13.47 -50.89 11.24
CA TYR A 828 14.33 -51.01 10.06
C TYR A 828 15.54 -50.07 10.16
N TYR A 829 15.32 -48.82 10.47
CA TYR A 829 16.41 -47.83 10.54
C TYR A 829 17.27 -47.95 11.79
N ILE A 830 16.72 -48.38 12.92
CA ILE A 830 17.51 -48.66 14.14
C ILE A 830 18.34 -49.88 13.95
N SER A 831 17.82 -50.98 13.33
CA SER A 831 18.60 -52.16 12.98
C SER A 831 19.80 -51.82 12.10
N ARG A 832 19.60 -51.00 11.08
CA ARG A 832 20.69 -50.53 10.20
C ARG A 832 21.72 -49.66 10.94
N THR A 833 21.26 -48.86 11.90
CA THR A 833 22.18 -48.04 12.73
C THR A 833 23.05 -48.94 13.61
N ILE A 834 22.47 -49.95 14.24
CA ILE A 834 23.19 -50.96 15.05
C ILE A 834 24.18 -51.71 14.16
N ASP A 835 23.75 -52.19 13.01
CA ASP A 835 24.61 -52.89 12.05
C ASP A 835 25.80 -51.99 11.64
N ASN A 836 25.58 -50.76 11.26
CA ASN A 836 26.66 -49.84 10.85
C ASN A 836 27.70 -49.66 11.96
N ILE A 837 27.29 -49.62 13.22
CA ILE A 837 28.22 -49.43 14.33
C ILE A 837 28.96 -50.75 14.63
N ILE A 838 28.26 -51.88 14.68
CA ILE A 838 28.87 -53.19 14.94
C ILE A 838 29.84 -53.60 13.81
N VAL A 839 29.41 -53.44 12.55
CA VAL A 839 30.25 -53.80 11.37
C VAL A 839 31.50 -52.93 11.33
N ASN A 840 31.42 -51.64 11.63
CA ASN A 840 32.60 -50.78 11.75
C ASN A 840 33.56 -51.30 12.83
N ALA A 841 33.08 -51.65 14.01
CA ALA A 841 33.92 -52.23 15.06
C ALA A 841 34.61 -53.51 14.64
N ILE A 842 33.90 -54.41 13.93
CA ILE A 842 34.46 -55.64 13.38
C ILE A 842 35.49 -55.39 12.27
N GLN A 843 35.23 -54.43 11.37
CA GLN A 843 36.08 -54.12 10.22
C GLN A 843 37.41 -53.47 10.64
N TYR A 844 37.38 -52.57 11.60
CA TYR A 844 38.56 -51.81 12.03
C TYR A 844 39.33 -52.46 13.20
N SER A 845 38.90 -53.62 13.67
CA SER A 845 39.58 -54.43 14.68
C SER A 845 40.10 -55.70 14.07
N SER A 846 41.40 -55.96 14.20
CA SER A 846 42.06 -57.22 13.75
C SER A 846 42.19 -58.22 14.88
N GLN A 847 42.28 -57.79 16.14
CA GLN A 847 42.36 -58.59 17.35
C GLN A 847 41.87 -57.80 18.55
N GLY A 848 41.52 -58.46 19.66
CA GLY A 848 41.10 -57.85 20.88
C GLY A 848 39.59 -58.05 21.19
N THR A 849 39.05 -57.27 22.12
CA THR A 849 37.66 -57.42 22.59
C THR A 849 36.76 -56.29 22.11
N ILE A 850 35.64 -56.65 21.50
CA ILE A 850 34.56 -55.73 21.17
C ILE A 850 33.51 -55.83 22.28
N THR A 851 33.35 -54.76 23.05
CA THR A 851 32.34 -54.68 24.10
C THR A 851 31.11 -53.96 23.57
N ILE A 852 29.95 -54.64 23.70
CA ILE A 852 28.63 -54.10 23.32
C ILE A 852 27.82 -53.90 24.58
N GLU A 853 27.44 -52.65 24.86
CA GLU A 853 26.69 -52.29 26.06
C GLU A 853 25.34 -51.69 25.65
N LEU A 854 24.26 -52.14 26.28
CA LEU A 854 22.92 -51.57 26.20
C LEU A 854 22.40 -51.40 27.60
N LYS A 855 22.14 -50.16 28.00
CA LYS A 855 21.70 -49.83 29.36
C LYS A 855 20.70 -48.70 29.42
N SER A 856 19.89 -48.65 30.47
CA SER A 856 19.04 -47.50 30.78
C SER A 856 19.84 -46.49 31.62
N GLU A 857 19.81 -45.23 31.24
CA GLU A 857 20.40 -44.12 32.03
C GLU A 857 19.32 -43.38 32.82
N LYS A 858 19.75 -42.74 33.94
CA LYS A 858 18.87 -42.04 34.90
C LYS A 858 18.00 -40.91 34.29
N ASN A 859 18.27 -40.52 33.03
CA ASN A 859 17.56 -39.46 32.32
C ASN A 859 16.44 -39.96 31.36
N ASN A 860 15.86 -41.12 31.60
CA ASN A 860 14.81 -41.71 30.77
C ASN A 860 15.29 -41.95 29.30
N ALA A 861 16.53 -42.40 29.12
CA ALA A 861 17.11 -42.71 27.81
C ALA A 861 17.80 -44.07 27.83
N ILE A 862 17.66 -44.82 26.75
CA ILE A 862 18.41 -46.08 26.53
C ILE A 862 19.65 -45.72 25.72
N VAL A 863 20.80 -46.18 26.21
CA VAL A 863 22.11 -45.94 25.55
C VAL A 863 22.63 -47.26 25.03
N PHE A 864 22.90 -47.29 23.71
CA PHE A 864 23.62 -48.36 23.02
C PHE A 864 25.04 -47.89 22.76
N SER A 865 26.02 -48.68 23.09
CA SER A 865 27.42 -48.38 22.82
C SER A 865 28.21 -49.62 22.36
N VAL A 866 29.12 -49.42 21.42
CA VAL A 866 30.09 -50.39 20.95
C VAL A 866 31.49 -49.83 21.13
N LYS A 867 32.29 -50.52 21.94
CA LYS A 867 33.67 -50.18 22.22
C LYS A 867 34.56 -51.20 21.53
N ASP A 868 35.50 -50.78 20.70
CA ASP A 868 36.47 -51.60 20.02
C ASP A 868 37.91 -51.34 20.53
N GLU A 869 38.81 -52.24 20.23
CA GLU A 869 40.28 -52.12 20.45
C GLU A 869 41.03 -51.97 19.11
N GLY A 870 40.37 -51.43 18.10
CA GLY A 870 40.88 -51.22 16.75
C GLY A 870 41.90 -50.10 16.60
N ILE A 871 42.06 -49.65 15.36
CA ILE A 871 43.08 -48.62 14.99
C ILE A 871 42.76 -47.24 15.58
N GLY A 872 41.55 -47.01 16.06
CA GLY A 872 41.11 -45.71 16.65
C GLY A 872 40.94 -44.59 15.65
N ILE A 873 40.42 -43.45 16.10
CA ILE A 873 40.17 -42.24 15.31
C ILE A 873 40.84 -41.03 15.99
N PRO A 874 41.56 -40.16 15.26
CA PRO A 874 42.15 -38.95 15.82
C PRO A 874 41.11 -38.05 16.53
N LYS A 875 41.53 -37.37 17.60
CA LYS A 875 40.58 -36.55 18.41
C LYS A 875 39.90 -35.43 17.62
N GLU A 876 40.65 -34.86 16.70
CA GLU A 876 40.18 -33.78 15.84
C GLU A 876 39.08 -34.24 14.87
N GLU A 877 39.10 -35.52 14.47
CA GLU A 877 38.15 -36.07 13.48
C GLU A 877 36.90 -36.70 14.13
N LEU A 878 36.82 -36.84 15.47
CA LEU A 878 35.71 -37.52 16.15
C LEU A 878 34.34 -36.89 15.92
N LEU A 879 34.28 -35.58 15.62
CA LEU A 879 33.02 -34.89 15.29
C LEU A 879 32.70 -35.00 13.79
N GLU A 880 33.70 -35.07 12.94
CA GLU A 880 33.54 -35.04 11.49
C GLU A 880 33.20 -36.44 10.89
N ILE A 881 33.49 -37.54 11.62
CA ILE A 881 33.14 -38.92 11.13
C ILE A 881 31.64 -39.15 10.94
N PHE A 882 30.80 -38.27 11.46
CA PHE A 882 29.36 -38.31 11.25
C PHE A 882 28.89 -37.41 10.10
N ASP A 883 29.77 -36.74 9.42
CA ASP A 883 29.44 -35.97 8.23
C ASP A 883 29.56 -36.86 6.95
N PRO A 884 28.67 -36.66 5.96
CA PRO A 884 28.63 -37.52 4.78
C PRO A 884 30.00 -37.54 4.04
N PHE A 885 30.45 -38.71 3.64
CA PHE A 885 31.70 -38.95 2.92
C PHE A 885 33.00 -38.67 3.70
N THR A 886 32.91 -38.47 5.01
CA THR A 886 34.11 -38.33 5.86
C THR A 886 34.62 -39.68 6.29
N VAL A 887 35.87 -39.94 6.02
CA VAL A 887 36.58 -41.15 6.42
C VAL A 887 37.81 -40.77 7.22
N GLY A 888 37.97 -41.37 8.41
CA GLY A 888 39.10 -41.05 9.30
C GLY A 888 40.43 -41.28 8.58
N SER A 889 41.41 -40.42 8.84
CA SER A 889 42.70 -40.41 8.16
C SER A 889 43.45 -41.76 8.30
N ASN A 890 43.26 -42.43 9.46
CA ASN A 890 43.87 -43.75 9.74
C ASN A 890 43.11 -44.92 9.08
N THR A 891 41.93 -44.68 8.51
CA THR A 891 41.02 -45.73 8.00
C THR A 891 40.94 -45.78 6.47
N LYS A 892 41.75 -44.97 5.76
CA LYS A 892 41.80 -44.92 4.29
C LYS A 892 42.47 -46.18 3.74
N THR A 893 41.74 -47.29 3.66
CA THR A 893 42.18 -48.51 3.00
C THR A 893 41.29 -48.77 1.77
N PRO A 894 41.80 -49.50 0.71
CA PRO A 894 41.00 -49.82 -0.45
C PRO A 894 39.72 -50.63 -0.16
N ALA A 895 39.65 -51.26 1.00
CA ALA A 895 38.52 -52.05 1.48
C ALA A 895 37.70 -51.36 2.58
N GLY A 896 38.07 -50.11 3.00
CA GLY A 896 37.47 -49.42 4.15
C GLY A 896 36.10 -48.75 3.86
N GLY A 897 35.44 -48.35 4.93
CA GLY A 897 34.12 -47.70 4.90
C GLY A 897 34.16 -46.36 4.18
N ARG A 898 33.05 -45.95 3.59
CA ARG A 898 32.88 -44.76 2.71
C ARG A 898 32.29 -43.52 3.37
N GLY A 899 32.24 -43.47 4.69
CA GLY A 899 31.76 -42.33 5.47
C GLY A 899 30.27 -41.99 5.32
N ILE A 900 29.42 -42.88 4.79
CA ILE A 900 27.98 -42.64 4.68
C ILE A 900 27.21 -43.34 5.80
N GLY A 901 27.68 -44.49 6.29
CA GLY A 901 26.94 -45.27 7.31
C GLY A 901 26.75 -44.53 8.62
N LEU A 902 27.78 -43.86 9.16
CA LEU A 902 27.67 -43.09 10.39
C LEU A 902 26.89 -41.77 10.18
N ALA A 903 26.96 -41.17 8.99
CA ALA A 903 26.17 -40.02 8.64
C ALA A 903 24.65 -40.35 8.61
N LEU A 904 24.29 -41.50 8.00
CA LEU A 904 22.92 -42.00 8.06
C LEU A 904 22.49 -42.32 9.50
N ALA A 905 23.36 -42.97 10.28
CA ALA A 905 23.10 -43.23 11.70
C ALA A 905 22.79 -41.94 12.49
N LYS A 906 23.61 -40.89 12.29
CA LYS A 906 23.40 -39.57 12.91
C LYS A 906 22.02 -39.00 12.55
N LYS A 907 21.63 -39.07 11.28
CA LYS A 907 20.32 -38.56 10.82
C LYS A 907 19.15 -39.39 11.40
N VAL A 908 19.27 -40.73 11.36
CA VAL A 908 18.25 -41.62 11.93
C VAL A 908 18.05 -41.36 13.43
N ILE A 909 19.12 -41.30 14.19
CA ILE A 909 19.06 -41.08 15.64
C ILE A 909 18.49 -39.69 15.94
N SER A 910 18.88 -38.66 15.18
CA SER A 910 18.30 -37.31 15.34
C SER A 910 16.79 -37.27 15.09
N GLU A 911 16.28 -37.98 14.09
CA GLU A 911 14.81 -38.07 13.79
C GLU A 911 14.03 -38.87 14.86
N HIS A 912 14.76 -39.67 15.65
CA HIS A 912 14.22 -40.34 16.85
C HIS A 912 14.41 -39.49 18.12
N ASN A 913 14.79 -38.21 18.00
CA ASN A 913 15.10 -37.32 19.13
C ASN A 913 16.21 -37.83 20.04
N GLY A 914 17.10 -38.67 19.52
CA GLY A 914 18.26 -39.21 20.19
C GLY A 914 19.54 -38.41 19.92
N LYS A 915 20.63 -38.88 20.49
CA LYS A 915 21.97 -38.36 20.23
C LYS A 915 22.94 -39.47 19.87
N ILE A 916 23.88 -39.22 18.97
CA ILE A 916 24.96 -40.14 18.63
C ILE A 916 26.31 -39.45 18.83
N TRP A 917 27.28 -40.14 19.35
CA TRP A 917 28.63 -39.62 19.57
C TRP A 917 29.69 -40.68 19.49
N ALA A 918 30.95 -40.27 19.31
CA ALA A 918 32.13 -41.13 19.38
C ALA A 918 33.11 -40.59 20.44
N LYS A 919 33.80 -41.47 21.12
CA LYS A 919 34.79 -41.16 22.16
C LYS A 919 36.00 -42.04 22.01
N GLN A 920 37.20 -41.49 22.09
CA GLN A 920 38.46 -42.25 22.10
C GLN A 920 38.58 -43.03 23.41
N ASN A 921 39.01 -44.26 23.35
CA ASN A 921 39.27 -45.11 24.52
C ASN A 921 40.57 -44.68 25.26
N GLN A 922 40.67 -45.05 26.55
CA GLN A 922 41.92 -44.84 27.32
C GLN A 922 43.07 -45.69 26.89
N GLY A 923 42.94 -46.51 25.84
CA GLY A 923 43.92 -47.36 25.20
C GLY A 923 43.81 -47.26 23.71
N LYS A 924 43.76 -48.43 23.05
CA LYS A 924 43.50 -48.52 21.62
C LYS A 924 41.99 -48.50 21.33
N GLY A 925 41.59 -48.02 20.14
CA GLY A 925 40.23 -48.12 19.64
C GLY A 925 39.33 -46.94 19.99
N VAL A 926 38.06 -47.05 19.61
CA VAL A 926 37.03 -46.00 19.78
C VAL A 926 35.75 -46.62 20.38
N THR A 927 34.98 -45.78 21.06
CA THR A 927 33.61 -46.11 21.46
C THR A 927 32.64 -45.25 20.66
N VAL A 928 31.75 -45.88 19.90
CA VAL A 928 30.63 -45.23 19.22
C VAL A 928 29.35 -45.55 19.97
N ALA A 929 28.58 -44.52 20.30
CA ALA A 929 27.37 -44.70 21.09
C ALA A 929 26.24 -43.81 20.58
N PHE A 930 24.98 -44.27 20.80
CA PHE A 930 23.80 -43.44 20.62
C PHE A 930 22.82 -43.61 21.79
N SER A 931 21.98 -42.61 21.99
CA SER A 931 20.86 -42.64 22.94
C SER A 931 19.54 -42.52 22.22
N LEU A 932 18.52 -43.21 22.73
CA LEU A 932 17.12 -43.05 22.34
C LEU A 932 16.29 -42.71 23.59
N PRO A 933 15.31 -41.81 23.49
CA PRO A 933 14.35 -41.56 24.58
C PRO A 933 13.48 -42.80 24.77
N ILE A 934 13.15 -43.09 26.05
CA ILE A 934 12.19 -44.13 26.41
C ILE A 934 10.77 -43.70 26.17
#